data_cb0c13ca7e9f3fe4a85db143adaf3fe5
#
_entry.id   cb0c13ca7e9f3fe4a85db143adaf3fe5
#
_cell.length_a   1.000
_cell.length_b   1.000
_cell.length_c   1.000
_cell.angle_alpha   90.00
_cell.angle_beta   90.00
_cell.angle_gamma   90.00
#
_symmetry.space_group_name_H-M   'P 1'
#
loop_
_entity.id
_entity.type
_entity.pdbx_description
1 polymer ?
#
loop_
_entity_poly.entity_id
_entity_poly.type
_entity_poly.pdbx_seq_one_letter_code
_entity_poly.pdbx_strand_id
1 'polypeptide(L)'
;MRKLFLGILLSLSAALWAQDDVLRSVNLFLGTADDYGQLAPGATVPFGQVQVCPDSKPRQHAGYDFEVPVISGISLNRLSGVGGSGCGGNVSLMPDGSGRDIRILKTTEEATPGYYGAMLDNGVRIALTATDRMAVERFVFPRGIEPVLVLNPKSSFEKVHQGSFSVVDARTGAGMVESSNTCGRGRYHLYYKLFADRPFESATLDDGRVCLRFGKAGETDFPVEVRIVVSTGLEAPLAKVRAESVWQTPFRQLRDEAARQWAEVLNRVEVKGGGYNERTLFYTSLYRVFHSPFQVTGEGFSTYLGTDGKEHNATDGCYYSSWSLWDTYRTKFPMILLLQPERSRDIMNSLAQLYLTGKKDWSTDFECVPTVRTEHAIATLLDALRKGIVGPNMLRPAYPGMVAEAQRLSLKSPDQVLEAASDFWALGQLAGELGQKADAQKWQARGEALFDSIWPKAFMNIDDSYTKMRGNGLYQGTRWQYRWGAPMFLDRMIRLCGRQTLQNQLSRFFREQLYNQGNEPDIHVPFLFGRLGQPLLTGPIVQELMLDSITHRYGGNDAYPTPFQGWAFRNATRGYAPEMDEDDGTMSAWYCFAALGLYPTIVGEPVYDLFSPLFDEAVLKMDESGRVKTVIRTQGRRSVRQPLRRVTWNGQALPKFQISHARLAKGGQLVFWY
;
A
#
# COMPACT_ATOMS: atom_id res chain seq x y z
N MET A 1 11.77 39.05 -25.74
CA MET A 1 10.44 38.51 -25.41
C MET A 1 10.04 37.28 -26.22
N ARG A 2 10.12 37.23 -27.58
CA ARG A 2 9.74 36.03 -28.35
C ARG A 2 10.52 34.72 -28.01
N LYS A 3 11.80 34.79 -27.68
CA LYS A 3 12.60 33.59 -27.32
C LYS A 3 12.29 33.05 -25.91
N LEU A 4 11.81 33.89 -24.99
CA LEU A 4 11.37 33.48 -23.65
C LEU A 4 10.00 32.77 -23.71
N PHE A 5 9.08 33.25 -24.54
CA PHE A 5 7.76 32.62 -24.74
C PHE A 5 7.85 31.24 -25.42
N LEU A 6 8.79 31.06 -26.38
CA LEU A 6 8.99 29.78 -27.04
C LEU A 6 9.60 28.74 -26.10
N GLY A 7 10.49 29.15 -25.19
CA GLY A 7 11.10 28.27 -24.18
C GLY A 7 10.07 27.80 -23.12
N ILE A 8 9.14 28.67 -22.73
CA ILE A 8 8.05 28.32 -21.78
C ILE A 8 7.03 27.41 -22.42
N LEU A 9 6.66 27.63 -23.68
CA LEU A 9 5.75 26.74 -24.43
C LEU A 9 6.35 25.35 -24.70
N LEU A 10 7.63 25.26 -25.00
CA LEU A 10 8.34 23.99 -25.19
C LEU A 10 8.53 23.23 -23.87
N SER A 11 8.75 23.93 -22.76
CA SER A 11 8.85 23.28 -21.44
C SER A 11 7.48 22.81 -20.91
N LEU A 12 6.40 23.54 -21.17
CA LEU A 12 5.03 23.13 -20.86
C LEU A 12 4.56 21.93 -21.69
N SER A 13 4.88 21.91 -23.00
CA SER A 13 4.56 20.77 -23.85
C SER A 13 5.35 19.51 -23.46
N ALA A 14 6.65 19.62 -23.18
CA ALA A 14 7.48 18.50 -22.72
C ALA A 14 7.00 17.94 -21.35
N ALA A 15 6.55 18.80 -20.44
CA ALA A 15 5.98 18.39 -19.17
C ALA A 15 4.64 17.65 -19.33
N LEU A 16 3.76 18.11 -20.23
CA LEU A 16 2.51 17.44 -20.56
C LEU A 16 2.73 16.07 -21.21
N TRP A 17 3.71 15.95 -22.12
CA TRP A 17 4.06 14.67 -22.75
C TRP A 17 4.66 13.66 -21.75
N ALA A 18 5.50 14.12 -20.82
CA ALA A 18 6.06 13.26 -19.77
C ALA A 18 4.99 12.83 -18.75
N GLN A 19 3.99 13.66 -18.50
CA GLN A 19 2.87 13.36 -17.61
C GLN A 19 1.96 12.26 -18.19
N ASP A 20 1.66 12.33 -19.48
CA ASP A 20 0.87 11.30 -20.18
C ASP A 20 1.60 9.94 -20.24
N ASP A 21 2.93 9.94 -20.37
CA ASP A 21 3.72 8.71 -20.53
C ASP A 21 3.74 7.86 -19.24
N VAL A 22 3.89 8.48 -18.07
CA VAL A 22 3.92 7.75 -16.79
C VAL A 22 2.57 7.13 -16.45
N LEU A 23 1.47 7.83 -16.69
CA LEU A 23 0.12 7.32 -16.42
C LEU A 23 -0.24 6.14 -17.33
N ARG A 24 0.17 6.19 -18.60
CA ARG A 24 -0.02 5.09 -19.56
C ARG A 24 0.80 3.85 -19.22
N SER A 25 1.84 3.99 -18.41
CA SER A 25 2.67 2.89 -17.92
C SER A 25 2.07 2.19 -16.70
N VAL A 26 0.88 2.60 -16.20
CA VAL A 26 0.19 1.96 -15.07
C VAL A 26 -0.90 1.04 -15.61
N ASN A 27 -0.87 -0.24 -15.20
CA ASN A 27 -1.91 -1.23 -15.48
C ASN A 27 -2.72 -1.52 -14.22
N LEU A 28 -3.89 -0.90 -14.06
CA LEU A 28 -4.73 -1.06 -12.88
C LEU A 28 -5.39 -2.45 -12.78
N PHE A 29 -5.45 -3.21 -13.87
CA PHE A 29 -5.95 -4.58 -13.85
C PHE A 29 -4.91 -5.62 -13.44
N LEU A 30 -3.65 -5.23 -13.25
CA LEU A 30 -2.60 -6.13 -12.76
C LEU A 30 -2.94 -6.63 -11.36
N GLY A 31 -2.97 -7.95 -11.15
CA GLY A 31 -3.24 -8.56 -9.85
C GLY A 31 -4.70 -8.50 -9.39
N THR A 32 -5.65 -8.32 -10.33
CA THR A 32 -7.08 -8.17 -10.00
C THR A 32 -7.93 -9.41 -10.31
N ALA A 33 -7.33 -10.50 -10.78
CA ALA A 33 -8.05 -11.73 -11.10
C ALA A 33 -7.80 -12.80 -10.05
N ASP A 34 -8.87 -13.44 -9.58
CA ASP A 34 -8.87 -14.55 -8.65
C ASP A 34 -7.95 -14.28 -7.42
N ASP A 35 -7.23 -15.28 -6.94
CA ASP A 35 -6.33 -15.21 -5.78
C ASP A 35 -4.87 -14.91 -6.19
N TYR A 36 -4.66 -13.77 -6.90
CA TYR A 36 -3.37 -13.37 -7.47
C TYR A 36 -3.06 -11.88 -7.21
N GLY A 37 -2.99 -11.47 -5.94
CA GLY A 37 -2.64 -10.11 -5.53
C GLY A 37 -3.76 -9.35 -4.81
N GLN A 38 -5.01 -9.76 -4.94
CA GLN A 38 -6.17 -9.23 -4.22
C GLN A 38 -6.40 -7.73 -4.43
N LEU A 39 -6.28 -7.27 -5.67
CA LEU A 39 -6.30 -5.85 -6.04
C LEU A 39 -7.60 -5.45 -6.76
N ALA A 40 -7.91 -4.16 -6.78
CA ALA A 40 -9.04 -3.59 -7.50
C ALA A 40 -8.61 -2.41 -8.40
N PRO A 41 -9.25 -2.22 -9.57
CA PRO A 41 -8.93 -1.16 -10.52
C PRO A 41 -9.66 0.16 -10.24
N GLY A 42 -10.25 0.33 -9.05
CA GLY A 42 -11.12 1.45 -8.72
C GLY A 42 -10.45 2.82 -8.82
N ALA A 43 -11.26 3.85 -9.11
CA ALA A 43 -10.81 5.22 -9.17
C ALA A 43 -10.52 5.77 -7.77
N THR A 44 -9.31 6.30 -7.58
CA THR A 44 -8.84 6.92 -6.34
C THR A 44 -7.79 7.99 -6.64
N VAL A 45 -7.40 8.78 -5.63
CA VAL A 45 -6.26 9.68 -5.66
C VAL A 45 -5.16 9.17 -4.72
N PRO A 46 -3.90 9.62 -4.83
CA PRO A 46 -2.85 9.20 -3.90
C PRO A 46 -3.24 9.46 -2.44
N PHE A 47 -3.16 8.43 -1.59
CA PHE A 47 -3.52 8.48 -0.17
C PHE A 47 -4.97 8.87 0.13
N GLY A 48 -5.88 8.77 -0.86
CA GLY A 48 -7.30 9.13 -0.71
C GLY A 48 -8.10 8.06 0.03
N GLN A 49 -9.11 8.49 0.83
CA GLN A 49 -9.99 7.58 1.55
C GLN A 49 -10.99 6.86 0.63
N VAL A 50 -11.26 7.43 -0.54
CA VAL A 50 -12.21 6.91 -1.52
C VAL A 50 -11.47 6.14 -2.59
N GLN A 51 -11.88 4.89 -2.79
CA GLN A 51 -11.56 4.09 -3.97
C GLN A 51 -12.85 3.50 -4.51
N VAL A 52 -13.50 4.24 -5.41
CA VAL A 52 -14.80 3.85 -5.97
C VAL A 52 -14.61 2.81 -7.08
N CYS A 53 -15.30 1.67 -6.95
CA CYS A 53 -15.11 0.51 -7.83
C CYS A 53 -16.33 -0.39 -7.82
N PRO A 54 -16.65 -1.10 -8.92
CA PRO A 54 -17.59 -2.21 -8.90
C PRO A 54 -17.13 -3.33 -7.97
N ASP A 55 -18.08 -3.98 -7.31
CA ASP A 55 -17.88 -5.14 -6.44
C ASP A 55 -18.39 -6.39 -7.14
N SER A 56 -17.50 -7.28 -7.56
CA SER A 56 -17.86 -8.54 -8.23
C SER A 56 -17.70 -9.77 -7.33
N LYS A 57 -16.85 -9.69 -6.32
CA LYS A 57 -16.71 -10.69 -5.24
C LYS A 57 -16.72 -9.99 -3.88
N PRO A 58 -17.86 -9.42 -3.43
CA PRO A 58 -17.93 -8.86 -2.09
C PRO A 58 -17.60 -9.94 -1.05
N ARG A 59 -16.88 -9.59 0.00
CA ARG A 59 -16.32 -10.46 1.06
C ARG A 59 -15.10 -11.29 0.65
N GLN A 60 -14.52 -11.04 -0.51
CA GLN A 60 -13.19 -11.53 -0.84
C GLN A 60 -12.28 -10.32 -1.11
N HIS A 61 -11.23 -10.19 -0.31
CA HIS A 61 -10.14 -9.25 -0.55
C HIS A 61 -10.62 -7.82 -0.85
N ALA A 62 -10.23 -7.26 -2.00
CA ALA A 62 -10.64 -5.91 -2.42
C ALA A 62 -12.05 -5.83 -3.04
N GLY A 63 -12.84 -6.89 -2.98
CA GLY A 63 -14.23 -6.94 -3.47
C GLY A 63 -14.39 -7.03 -4.99
N TYR A 64 -13.32 -6.94 -5.76
CA TYR A 64 -13.31 -7.02 -7.22
C TYR A 64 -12.57 -8.26 -7.71
N ASP A 65 -13.06 -8.88 -8.78
CA ASP A 65 -12.37 -9.92 -9.52
C ASP A 65 -12.59 -9.71 -11.03
N PHE A 66 -11.48 -9.58 -11.77
CA PHE A 66 -11.53 -9.37 -13.22
C PHE A 66 -12.25 -10.50 -13.96
N GLU A 67 -12.17 -11.73 -13.48
CA GLU A 67 -12.78 -12.92 -14.13
C GLU A 67 -14.26 -13.07 -13.79
N VAL A 68 -14.79 -12.32 -12.81
CA VAL A 68 -16.20 -12.35 -12.42
C VAL A 68 -16.92 -11.11 -12.97
N PRO A 69 -17.77 -11.28 -14.01
CA PRO A 69 -18.45 -10.13 -14.62
C PRO A 69 -19.66 -9.63 -13.82
N VAL A 70 -20.30 -10.47 -13.00
CA VAL A 70 -21.50 -10.09 -12.22
C VAL A 70 -21.07 -9.15 -11.09
N ILE A 71 -21.79 -8.03 -10.94
CA ILE A 71 -21.56 -7.06 -9.85
C ILE A 71 -22.70 -7.04 -8.86
N SER A 72 -22.39 -6.77 -7.60
CA SER A 72 -23.33 -6.56 -6.51
C SER A 72 -23.61 -5.07 -6.23
N GLY A 73 -22.83 -4.18 -6.82
CA GLY A 73 -22.92 -2.73 -6.68
C GLY A 73 -21.60 -2.05 -6.99
N ILE A 74 -21.55 -0.74 -6.79
CA ILE A 74 -20.35 0.10 -6.90
C ILE A 74 -20.17 0.74 -5.53
N SER A 75 -19.11 0.38 -4.81
CA SER A 75 -18.87 0.87 -3.44
C SER A 75 -17.74 1.89 -3.35
N LEU A 76 -17.69 2.64 -2.22
CA LEU A 76 -16.89 3.86 -2.10
C LEU A 76 -15.45 3.64 -1.66
N ASN A 77 -15.18 2.60 -0.86
CA ASN A 77 -13.90 2.44 -0.18
C ASN A 77 -13.47 0.97 -0.09
N ARG A 78 -12.17 0.77 -0.01
CA ARG A 78 -11.55 -0.54 0.20
C ARG A 78 -10.11 -0.40 0.61
N LEU A 79 -9.58 -1.39 1.30
CA LEU A 79 -8.14 -1.58 1.47
C LEU A 79 -7.71 -2.68 0.48
N SER A 80 -6.97 -2.30 -0.55
CA SER A 80 -6.58 -3.20 -1.64
C SER A 80 -5.32 -3.99 -1.30
N GLY A 81 -5.27 -5.24 -1.75
CA GLY A 81 -4.09 -6.10 -1.65
C GLY A 81 -3.91 -6.82 -0.33
N VAL A 82 -4.72 -6.54 0.67
CA VAL A 82 -4.64 -7.20 1.99
C VAL A 82 -5.33 -8.55 1.94
N GLY A 83 -4.65 -9.56 2.45
CA GLY A 83 -5.16 -10.93 2.51
C GLY A 83 -6.34 -11.14 3.47
N GLY A 84 -6.94 -12.31 3.41
CA GLY A 84 -8.10 -12.67 4.24
C GLY A 84 -9.42 -12.11 3.73
N SER A 85 -10.38 -11.86 4.62
CA SER A 85 -11.58 -11.09 4.28
C SER A 85 -11.20 -9.61 4.20
N GLY A 86 -11.38 -8.97 3.04
CA GLY A 86 -11.10 -7.56 2.86
C GLY A 86 -11.89 -6.64 3.79
N CYS A 87 -11.59 -5.36 3.83
CA CYS A 87 -12.41 -4.36 4.52
C CYS A 87 -12.75 -3.18 3.61
N GLY A 88 -13.85 -2.50 3.91
CA GLY A 88 -14.46 -1.50 3.05
C GLY A 88 -15.72 -2.03 2.35
N GLY A 89 -15.93 -1.63 1.10
CA GLY A 89 -17.14 -1.98 0.34
C GLY A 89 -18.39 -1.26 0.83
N ASN A 90 -18.21 -0.10 1.45
CA ASN A 90 -19.31 0.61 2.08
C ASN A 90 -20.08 1.47 1.09
N VAL A 91 -21.40 1.56 1.33
CA VAL A 91 -22.35 2.39 0.58
C VAL A 91 -22.26 2.09 -0.92
N SER A 92 -22.99 1.10 -1.39
CA SER A 92 -22.95 0.75 -2.81
C SER A 92 -24.17 1.25 -3.57
N LEU A 93 -23.94 1.66 -4.82
CA LEU A 93 -24.97 1.99 -5.80
C LEU A 93 -25.03 0.92 -6.88
N MET A 94 -26.25 0.46 -7.21
CA MET A 94 -26.52 -0.44 -8.34
C MET A 94 -27.39 0.29 -9.37
N PRO A 95 -26.92 0.50 -10.61
CA PRO A 95 -27.71 1.19 -11.65
C PRO A 95 -28.69 0.22 -12.34
N ASP A 96 -29.59 -0.34 -11.56
CA ASP A 96 -30.69 -1.17 -11.98
C ASP A 96 -31.70 -1.42 -10.86
N GLY A 97 -33.00 -1.25 -11.13
CA GLY A 97 -34.07 -1.52 -10.19
C GLY A 97 -34.80 -2.85 -10.43
N SER A 98 -34.39 -3.65 -11.40
CA SER A 98 -35.09 -4.89 -11.79
C SER A 98 -34.86 -6.07 -10.86
N GLY A 99 -33.77 -6.03 -10.06
CA GLY A 99 -33.35 -7.11 -9.17
C GLY A 99 -32.67 -8.30 -9.88
N ARG A 100 -32.40 -8.21 -11.19
CA ARG A 100 -31.63 -9.19 -11.92
C ARG A 100 -30.13 -9.04 -11.67
N ASP A 101 -29.36 -10.07 -11.99
CA ASP A 101 -27.89 -9.97 -12.03
C ASP A 101 -27.46 -9.01 -13.13
N ILE A 102 -26.65 -8.02 -12.77
CA ILE A 102 -26.04 -7.07 -13.71
C ILE A 102 -24.58 -7.46 -13.94
N ARG A 103 -24.15 -7.39 -15.21
CA ARG A 103 -22.81 -7.81 -15.62
C ARG A 103 -22.06 -6.65 -16.28
N ILE A 104 -20.77 -6.53 -15.97
CA ILE A 104 -19.86 -5.70 -16.73
C ILE A 104 -19.56 -6.37 -18.06
N LEU A 105 -19.67 -5.63 -19.16
CA LEU A 105 -19.14 -6.04 -20.45
C LEU A 105 -17.63 -5.86 -20.45
N LYS A 106 -16.90 -6.91 -20.09
CA LYS A 106 -15.45 -6.89 -19.80
C LYS A 106 -14.58 -6.27 -20.90
N THR A 107 -15.02 -6.36 -22.16
CA THR A 107 -14.32 -5.72 -23.31
C THR A 107 -14.43 -4.20 -23.34
N THR A 108 -15.27 -3.62 -22.50
CA THR A 108 -15.48 -2.17 -22.40
C THR A 108 -14.86 -1.57 -21.15
N GLU A 109 -14.30 -2.42 -20.26
CA GLU A 109 -13.62 -1.93 -19.05
C GLU A 109 -12.38 -1.14 -19.40
N GLU A 110 -12.29 0.05 -18.83
CA GLU A 110 -11.11 0.89 -18.88
C GLU A 110 -10.80 1.41 -17.47
N ALA A 111 -9.53 1.41 -17.10
CA ALA A 111 -9.08 1.97 -15.83
C ALA A 111 -7.72 2.66 -16.04
N THR A 112 -7.63 3.90 -15.56
CA THR A 112 -6.40 4.68 -15.52
C THR A 112 -6.29 5.35 -14.15
N PRO A 113 -5.10 5.77 -13.69
CA PRO A 113 -4.99 6.44 -12.41
C PRO A 113 -6.00 7.59 -12.24
N GLY A 114 -6.89 7.47 -11.26
CA GLY A 114 -7.97 8.41 -10.98
C GLY A 114 -9.28 8.19 -11.74
N TYR A 115 -9.39 7.17 -12.59
CA TYR A 115 -10.59 6.93 -13.39
C TYR A 115 -10.86 5.43 -13.60
N TYR A 116 -12.16 5.08 -13.60
CA TYR A 116 -12.65 3.78 -14.05
C TYR A 116 -13.92 3.97 -14.89
N GLY A 117 -14.07 3.22 -15.97
CA GLY A 117 -15.26 3.22 -16.83
C GLY A 117 -15.61 1.84 -17.35
N ALA A 118 -16.89 1.59 -17.58
CA ALA A 118 -17.39 0.36 -18.19
C ALA A 118 -18.81 0.52 -18.74
N MET A 119 -19.23 -0.42 -19.60
CA MET A 119 -20.62 -0.62 -19.97
C MET A 119 -21.16 -1.88 -19.28
N LEU A 120 -22.38 -1.78 -18.77
CA LEU A 120 -23.12 -2.89 -18.18
C LEU A 120 -24.00 -3.57 -19.23
N ASP A 121 -24.42 -4.82 -18.98
CA ASP A 121 -25.25 -5.61 -19.91
C ASP A 121 -26.70 -5.13 -20.02
N ASN A 122 -27.13 -4.22 -19.11
CA ASN A 122 -28.38 -3.46 -19.26
C ASN A 122 -28.23 -2.20 -20.13
N GLY A 123 -27.03 -1.96 -20.69
CA GLY A 123 -26.72 -0.82 -21.53
C GLY A 123 -26.33 0.45 -20.79
N VAL A 124 -26.36 0.46 -19.45
CA VAL A 124 -25.90 1.61 -18.65
C VAL A 124 -24.39 1.75 -18.77
N ARG A 125 -23.92 2.96 -19.11
CA ARG A 125 -22.50 3.31 -19.06
C ARG A 125 -22.18 3.91 -17.70
N ILE A 126 -21.11 3.43 -17.07
CA ILE A 126 -20.60 3.95 -15.81
C ILE A 126 -19.26 4.65 -16.03
N ALA A 127 -19.04 5.76 -15.34
CA ALA A 127 -17.78 6.49 -15.30
C ALA A 127 -17.55 6.99 -13.87
N LEU A 128 -16.42 6.63 -13.29
CA LEU A 128 -16.08 6.84 -11.87
C LEU A 128 -14.80 7.65 -11.76
N THR A 129 -14.78 8.62 -10.86
CA THR A 129 -13.56 9.31 -10.41
C THR A 129 -13.67 9.65 -8.92
N ALA A 130 -12.61 10.12 -8.31
CA ALA A 130 -12.59 10.41 -6.89
C ALA A 130 -11.75 11.65 -6.56
N THR A 131 -12.02 12.24 -5.40
CA THR A 131 -11.10 13.09 -4.66
C THR A 131 -10.68 12.38 -3.37
N ASP A 132 -9.94 13.04 -2.49
CA ASP A 132 -9.52 12.46 -1.20
C ASP A 132 -10.68 11.83 -0.41
N ARG A 133 -11.87 12.43 -0.49
CA ARG A 133 -13.05 12.03 0.30
C ARG A 133 -14.38 12.13 -0.44
N MET A 134 -14.38 12.25 -1.74
CA MET A 134 -15.60 12.30 -2.54
C MET A 134 -15.53 11.30 -3.68
N ALA A 135 -16.48 10.36 -3.72
CA ALA A 135 -16.74 9.57 -4.92
C ALA A 135 -17.60 10.37 -5.90
N VAL A 136 -17.27 10.29 -7.18
CA VAL A 136 -18.03 10.92 -8.25
C VAL A 136 -18.41 9.83 -9.25
N GLU A 137 -19.69 9.53 -9.32
CA GLU A 137 -20.24 8.42 -10.09
C GLU A 137 -21.20 8.96 -11.13
N ARG A 138 -20.92 8.70 -12.39
CA ARG A 138 -21.76 9.11 -13.51
C ARG A 138 -22.32 7.88 -14.21
N PHE A 139 -23.65 7.86 -14.34
CA PHE A 139 -24.42 6.83 -15.00
C PHE A 139 -25.10 7.42 -16.23
N VAL A 140 -25.03 6.73 -17.36
CA VAL A 140 -25.79 7.12 -18.56
C VAL A 140 -26.72 5.97 -18.91
N PHE A 141 -27.98 6.12 -18.55
CA PHE A 141 -29.04 5.18 -18.85
C PHE A 141 -29.45 5.31 -20.34
N PRO A 142 -29.48 4.22 -21.12
CA PRO A 142 -29.90 4.29 -22.52
C PRO A 142 -31.40 4.56 -22.61
N ARG A 143 -31.83 5.01 -23.77
CA ARG A 143 -33.27 5.21 -24.05
C ARG A 143 -34.07 3.96 -23.72
N GLY A 144 -35.28 4.14 -23.18
CA GLY A 144 -36.17 3.05 -22.78
C GLY A 144 -35.84 2.35 -21.46
N ILE A 145 -34.72 2.69 -20.83
CA ILE A 145 -34.36 2.21 -19.49
C ILE A 145 -34.70 3.29 -18.46
N GLU A 146 -35.37 2.87 -17.39
CA GLU A 146 -35.73 3.73 -16.28
C GLU A 146 -34.47 4.12 -15.48
N PRO A 147 -34.23 5.44 -15.23
CA PRO A 147 -33.05 5.90 -14.51
C PRO A 147 -33.25 5.67 -13.00
N VAL A 148 -32.83 4.51 -12.54
CA VAL A 148 -32.92 4.05 -11.15
C VAL A 148 -31.55 3.65 -10.63
N LEU A 149 -31.22 4.16 -9.44
CA LEU A 149 -30.08 3.69 -8.64
C LEU A 149 -30.62 3.03 -7.36
N VAL A 150 -30.16 1.82 -7.05
CA VAL A 150 -30.46 1.17 -5.78
C VAL A 150 -29.28 1.33 -4.85
N LEU A 151 -29.47 2.10 -3.78
CA LEU A 151 -28.47 2.32 -2.75
C LEU A 151 -28.59 1.24 -1.69
N ASN A 152 -27.46 0.59 -1.36
CA ASN A 152 -27.35 -0.32 -0.23
C ASN A 152 -26.58 0.37 0.93
N PRO A 153 -27.27 0.88 1.96
CA PRO A 153 -26.61 1.54 3.09
C PRO A 153 -25.94 0.53 4.04
N LYS A 154 -26.15 -0.77 3.83
CA LYS A 154 -25.54 -1.86 4.60
C LYS A 154 -24.52 -2.66 3.78
N SER A 155 -23.99 -2.07 2.72
CA SER A 155 -22.92 -2.70 1.95
C SER A 155 -21.62 -2.70 2.75
N SER A 156 -20.93 -3.83 2.76
CA SER A 156 -19.58 -3.99 3.32
C SER A 156 -19.00 -5.35 2.91
N PHE A 157 -17.68 -5.47 2.84
CA PHE A 157 -16.99 -6.75 2.67
C PHE A 157 -16.95 -7.54 3.98
N GLU A 158 -17.04 -6.86 5.12
CA GLU A 158 -17.10 -7.44 6.45
C GLU A 158 -18.46 -7.26 7.11
N LYS A 159 -18.60 -7.69 8.36
CA LYS A 159 -19.85 -7.58 9.13
C LYS A 159 -20.25 -6.13 9.30
N VAL A 160 -21.47 -5.79 8.87
CA VAL A 160 -22.14 -4.53 9.17
C VAL A 160 -22.84 -4.61 10.51
N HIS A 161 -22.59 -3.65 11.38
CA HIS A 161 -23.27 -3.51 12.67
C HIS A 161 -24.45 -2.56 12.56
N GLN A 162 -24.29 -1.47 11.80
CA GLN A 162 -25.34 -0.49 11.53
C GLN A 162 -25.18 0.10 10.14
N GLY A 163 -26.28 0.43 9.48
CA GLY A 163 -26.29 1.16 8.20
C GLY A 163 -27.62 1.88 8.04
N SER A 164 -27.57 3.14 7.63
CA SER A 164 -28.74 3.99 7.46
C SER A 164 -28.59 4.91 6.25
N PHE A 165 -29.74 5.33 5.73
CA PHE A 165 -29.88 6.40 4.75
C PHE A 165 -31.17 7.16 5.01
N SER A 166 -31.13 8.47 4.90
CA SER A 166 -32.30 9.36 4.97
C SER A 166 -32.23 10.44 3.92
N VAL A 167 -33.36 10.80 3.35
CA VAL A 167 -33.48 11.91 2.43
C VAL A 167 -33.42 13.22 3.20
N VAL A 168 -32.59 14.14 2.78
CA VAL A 168 -32.45 15.49 3.37
C VAL A 168 -33.30 16.49 2.59
N ASP A 169 -33.24 16.42 1.25
CA ASP A 169 -34.05 17.22 0.33
C ASP A 169 -34.22 16.46 -1.00
N ALA A 170 -34.80 17.10 -2.01
CA ALA A 170 -35.10 16.49 -3.32
C ALA A 170 -33.86 15.95 -4.07
N ARG A 171 -32.64 16.36 -3.70
CA ARG A 171 -31.38 16.00 -4.38
C ARG A 171 -30.30 15.51 -3.41
N THR A 172 -30.59 15.49 -2.12
CA THR A 172 -29.60 15.22 -1.09
C THR A 172 -30.08 14.12 -0.16
N GLY A 173 -29.21 13.17 0.15
CA GLY A 173 -29.39 12.19 1.20
C GLY A 173 -28.17 12.12 2.12
N ALA A 174 -28.34 11.56 3.30
CA ALA A 174 -27.26 11.35 4.27
C ALA A 174 -27.42 10.03 5.00
N GLY A 175 -26.34 9.48 5.47
CA GLY A 175 -26.38 8.23 6.21
C GLY A 175 -25.03 7.87 6.85
N MET A 176 -25.00 6.67 7.39
CA MET A 176 -23.79 6.12 8.02
C MET A 176 -23.72 4.60 7.88
N VAL A 177 -22.51 4.07 7.96
CA VAL A 177 -22.24 2.65 8.09
C VAL A 177 -21.26 2.44 9.23
N GLU A 178 -21.59 1.50 10.13
CA GLU A 178 -20.64 0.92 11.09
C GLU A 178 -20.28 -0.49 10.62
N SER A 179 -19.01 -0.74 10.38
CA SER A 179 -18.51 -2.00 9.84
C SER A 179 -17.30 -2.51 10.62
N SER A 180 -17.14 -3.84 10.67
CA SER A 180 -15.89 -4.45 11.12
C SER A 180 -14.75 -4.21 10.14
N ASN A 181 -13.53 -4.29 10.65
CA ASN A 181 -12.30 -4.33 9.85
C ASN A 181 -11.91 -5.77 9.46
N THR A 182 -10.80 -5.93 8.77
CA THR A 182 -10.29 -7.21 8.26
C THR A 182 -10.34 -8.32 9.31
N CYS A 183 -10.79 -9.50 8.92
CA CYS A 183 -10.99 -10.65 9.78
C CYS A 183 -11.99 -10.42 10.93
N GLY A 184 -12.95 -9.54 10.74
CA GLY A 184 -14.00 -9.23 11.72
C GLY A 184 -13.51 -8.55 12.99
N ARG A 185 -12.28 -8.00 12.99
CA ARG A 185 -11.67 -7.35 14.17
C ARG A 185 -11.95 -5.85 14.16
N GLY A 186 -12.14 -5.26 15.35
CA GLY A 186 -12.36 -3.84 15.50
C GLY A 186 -13.56 -3.31 14.71
N ARG A 187 -13.74 -2.00 14.71
CA ARG A 187 -14.82 -1.32 13.99
C ARG A 187 -14.38 0.05 13.51
N TYR A 188 -15.07 0.53 12.48
CA TYR A 188 -14.98 1.91 12.01
C TYR A 188 -16.35 2.42 11.59
N HIS A 189 -16.50 3.75 11.57
CA HIS A 189 -17.70 4.44 11.15
C HIS A 189 -17.38 5.26 9.89
N LEU A 190 -18.22 5.11 8.87
CA LEU A 190 -18.21 5.95 7.68
C LEU A 190 -19.55 6.70 7.63
N TYR A 191 -19.50 8.01 7.79
CA TYR A 191 -20.62 8.92 7.57
C TYR A 191 -20.56 9.44 6.14
N TYR A 192 -21.72 9.61 5.49
CA TYR A 192 -21.74 10.06 4.10
C TYR A 192 -22.88 11.00 3.81
N LYS A 193 -22.66 11.87 2.81
CA LYS A 193 -23.67 12.76 2.27
C LYS A 193 -23.66 12.60 0.74
N LEU A 194 -24.82 12.17 0.22
CA LEU A 194 -25.05 11.95 -1.20
C LEU A 194 -25.71 13.18 -1.81
N PHE A 195 -25.20 13.63 -2.94
CA PHE A 195 -25.72 14.71 -3.75
C PHE A 195 -25.98 14.21 -5.18
N ALA A 196 -27.18 14.43 -5.69
CA ALA A 196 -27.53 14.13 -7.09
C ALA A 196 -27.64 15.40 -7.92
N ASP A 197 -27.26 15.32 -9.19
CA ASP A 197 -27.36 16.47 -10.14
C ASP A 197 -28.81 16.87 -10.44
N ARG A 198 -29.77 16.04 -10.09
CA ARG A 198 -31.21 16.23 -10.29
C ARG A 198 -32.05 15.63 -9.17
N PRO A 199 -33.33 16.03 -9.04
CA PRO A 199 -34.23 15.45 -8.04
C PRO A 199 -34.44 13.95 -8.23
N PHE A 200 -34.64 13.23 -7.11
CA PHE A 200 -35.03 11.83 -7.10
C PHE A 200 -36.23 11.60 -6.17
N GLU A 201 -37.02 10.60 -6.51
CA GLU A 201 -37.98 9.98 -5.60
C GLU A 201 -37.30 8.78 -4.92
N SER A 202 -37.58 8.55 -3.63
CA SER A 202 -36.99 7.43 -2.90
C SER A 202 -38.05 6.50 -2.33
N ALA A 203 -37.74 5.21 -2.36
CA ALA A 203 -38.55 4.18 -1.70
C ALA A 203 -37.63 3.14 -1.05
N THR A 204 -37.90 2.81 0.22
CA THR A 204 -37.20 1.73 0.89
C THR A 204 -37.78 0.39 0.43
N LEU A 205 -36.89 -0.52 0.05
CA LEU A 205 -37.23 -1.89 -0.34
C LEU A 205 -37.35 -2.79 0.90
N ASP A 206 -37.98 -3.95 0.75
CA ASP A 206 -38.21 -4.91 1.86
C ASP A 206 -36.92 -5.39 2.53
N ASP A 207 -35.80 -5.40 1.80
CA ASP A 207 -34.47 -5.79 2.31
C ASP A 207 -33.67 -4.62 2.92
N GLY A 208 -34.27 -3.43 3.00
CA GLY A 208 -33.69 -2.23 3.57
C GLY A 208 -32.78 -1.43 2.63
N ARG A 209 -32.62 -1.86 1.38
CA ARG A 209 -32.02 -1.03 0.32
C ARG A 209 -32.97 0.12 -0.05
N VAL A 210 -32.44 1.14 -0.70
CA VAL A 210 -33.22 2.33 -1.07
C VAL A 210 -33.15 2.52 -2.59
N CYS A 211 -34.33 2.49 -3.22
CA CYS A 211 -34.49 2.81 -4.64
C CYS A 211 -34.54 4.34 -4.80
N LEU A 212 -33.65 4.89 -5.60
CA LEU A 212 -33.59 6.30 -5.99
C LEU A 212 -34.00 6.40 -7.48
N ARG A 213 -35.16 6.97 -7.76
CA ARG A 213 -35.74 7.11 -9.11
C ARG A 213 -35.59 8.54 -9.60
N PHE A 214 -34.92 8.75 -10.74
CA PHE A 214 -34.58 10.07 -11.27
C PHE A 214 -35.52 10.56 -12.37
N GLY A 215 -36.50 9.78 -12.74
CA GLY A 215 -37.45 10.09 -13.76
C GLY A 215 -38.06 8.83 -14.40
N LYS A 216 -38.70 9.02 -15.56
CA LYS A 216 -39.24 7.91 -16.36
C LYS A 216 -38.32 7.59 -17.53
N ALA A 217 -38.41 6.36 -18.04
CA ALA A 217 -37.73 5.95 -19.26
C ALA A 217 -38.10 6.93 -20.41
N GLY A 218 -37.10 7.45 -21.10
CA GLY A 218 -37.25 8.45 -22.17
C GLY A 218 -36.84 7.91 -23.54
N GLU A 219 -36.97 8.74 -24.57
CA GLU A 219 -36.57 8.42 -25.97
C GLU A 219 -35.09 8.72 -26.23
N THR A 220 -34.39 9.35 -25.29
CA THR A 220 -32.96 9.70 -25.37
C THR A 220 -32.22 9.14 -24.17
N ASP A 221 -30.88 9.05 -24.26
CA ASP A 221 -30.00 8.70 -23.14
C ASP A 221 -30.21 9.69 -21.99
N PHE A 222 -30.21 9.14 -20.75
CA PHE A 222 -30.50 9.90 -19.54
C PHE A 222 -29.29 9.85 -18.60
N PRO A 223 -28.47 10.91 -18.54
CA PRO A 223 -27.34 10.97 -17.62
C PRO A 223 -27.79 11.31 -16.20
N VAL A 224 -27.19 10.64 -15.21
CA VAL A 224 -27.30 10.93 -13.77
C VAL A 224 -25.90 11.00 -13.20
N GLU A 225 -25.58 12.05 -12.46
CA GLU A 225 -24.35 12.16 -11.71
C GLU A 225 -24.64 12.21 -10.20
N VAL A 226 -23.98 11.34 -9.44
CA VAL A 226 -24.06 11.28 -7.98
C VAL A 226 -22.68 11.54 -7.40
N ARG A 227 -22.62 12.39 -6.39
CA ARG A 227 -21.41 12.70 -5.62
C ARG A 227 -21.63 12.32 -4.16
N ILE A 228 -20.75 11.51 -3.63
CA ILE A 228 -20.86 11.04 -2.25
C ILE A 228 -19.62 11.50 -1.49
N VAL A 229 -19.82 12.46 -0.58
CA VAL A 229 -18.77 12.98 0.31
C VAL A 229 -18.79 12.15 1.59
N VAL A 230 -17.62 11.67 2.00
CA VAL A 230 -17.45 10.85 3.20
C VAL A 230 -16.73 11.62 4.32
N SER A 231 -17.10 11.28 5.55
CA SER A 231 -16.35 11.61 6.75
C SER A 231 -16.21 10.34 7.58
N THR A 232 -15.00 10.02 7.96
CA THR A 232 -14.68 8.77 8.65
C THR A 232 -14.46 9.02 10.13
N GLY A 233 -15.07 8.16 10.97
CA GLY A 233 -15.03 8.26 12.41
C GLY A 233 -15.95 9.34 13.03
N LEU A 234 -16.14 10.49 12.39
CA LEU A 234 -16.89 11.64 12.89
C LEU A 234 -17.91 12.15 11.87
N GLU A 235 -19.16 12.42 12.32
CA GLU A 235 -20.24 12.98 11.50
C GLU A 235 -20.13 14.51 11.31
N ALA A 236 -19.70 15.20 12.36
CA ALA A 236 -19.74 16.67 12.45
C ALA A 236 -19.12 17.41 11.23
N PRO A 237 -18.02 16.94 10.62
CA PRO A 237 -17.45 17.61 9.45
C PRO A 237 -18.41 17.67 8.26
N LEU A 238 -19.29 16.67 8.05
CA LEU A 238 -20.24 16.65 6.94
C LEU A 238 -21.32 17.74 7.06
N ALA A 239 -21.61 18.22 8.27
CA ALA A 239 -22.59 19.30 8.46
C ALA A 239 -22.17 20.61 7.74
N LYS A 240 -20.88 20.79 7.46
CA LYS A 240 -20.33 21.96 6.78
C LYS A 240 -20.33 21.82 5.26
N VAL A 241 -20.50 20.60 4.72
CA VAL A 241 -20.51 20.34 3.28
C VAL A 241 -21.79 20.88 2.64
N ARG A 242 -21.68 21.74 1.63
CA ARG A 242 -22.76 22.37 0.88
C ARG A 242 -22.79 21.89 -0.56
N ALA A 243 -24.00 21.79 -1.13
CA ALA A 243 -24.19 21.37 -2.51
C ALA A 243 -23.43 22.26 -3.50
N GLU A 244 -23.38 23.58 -3.28
CA GLU A 244 -22.70 24.53 -4.13
C GLU A 244 -21.20 24.19 -4.25
N SER A 245 -20.55 23.85 -3.16
CA SER A 245 -19.12 23.47 -3.18
C SER A 245 -18.90 22.11 -3.86
N VAL A 246 -19.83 21.17 -3.64
CA VAL A 246 -19.76 19.83 -4.25
C VAL A 246 -19.86 19.90 -5.78
N TRP A 247 -20.73 20.79 -6.32
CA TRP A 247 -20.98 20.93 -7.77
C TRP A 247 -20.09 21.96 -8.47
N GLN A 248 -19.19 22.63 -7.75
CA GLN A 248 -18.34 23.68 -8.31
C GLN A 248 -17.47 23.21 -9.47
N THR A 249 -16.94 21.99 -9.37
CA THR A 249 -15.99 21.44 -10.35
C THR A 249 -16.67 20.37 -11.20
N PRO A 250 -16.65 20.47 -12.56
CA PRO A 250 -17.22 19.44 -13.45
C PRO A 250 -16.49 18.09 -13.35
N PHE A 251 -17.20 16.99 -13.64
CA PHE A 251 -16.67 15.61 -13.64
C PHE A 251 -15.32 15.49 -14.37
N ARG A 252 -15.26 16.03 -15.61
CA ARG A 252 -14.03 15.95 -16.41
C ARG A 252 -12.84 16.58 -15.70
N GLN A 253 -13.06 17.74 -15.10
CA GLN A 253 -11.98 18.45 -14.38
C GLN A 253 -11.54 17.68 -13.13
N LEU A 254 -12.47 17.05 -12.37
CA LEU A 254 -12.14 16.21 -11.23
C LEU A 254 -11.31 14.99 -11.67
N ARG A 255 -11.68 14.34 -12.77
CA ARG A 255 -10.93 13.24 -13.35
C ARG A 255 -9.51 13.67 -13.76
N ASP A 256 -9.40 14.79 -14.48
CA ASP A 256 -8.11 15.31 -14.95
C ASP A 256 -7.23 15.73 -13.76
N GLU A 257 -7.83 16.26 -12.67
CA GLU A 257 -7.14 16.58 -11.43
C GLU A 257 -6.64 15.33 -10.68
N ALA A 258 -7.46 14.27 -10.59
CA ALA A 258 -7.04 12.98 -10.02
C ALA A 258 -5.85 12.38 -10.81
N ALA A 259 -5.91 12.40 -12.14
CA ALA A 259 -4.82 11.98 -13.01
C ALA A 259 -3.55 12.82 -12.79
N ARG A 260 -3.67 14.14 -12.62
CA ARG A 260 -2.56 15.04 -12.34
C ARG A 260 -1.88 14.71 -11.01
N GLN A 261 -2.66 14.48 -9.95
CA GLN A 261 -2.12 14.08 -8.63
C GLN A 261 -1.33 12.77 -8.71
N TRP A 262 -1.84 11.78 -9.45
CA TRP A 262 -1.11 10.54 -9.70
C TRP A 262 0.17 10.75 -10.49
N ALA A 263 0.13 11.56 -11.55
CA ALA A 263 1.34 11.87 -12.32
C ALA A 263 2.40 12.56 -11.46
N GLU A 264 2.00 13.42 -10.53
CA GLU A 264 2.90 14.14 -9.63
C GLU A 264 3.68 13.20 -8.70
N VAL A 265 3.01 12.22 -8.06
CA VAL A 265 3.67 11.28 -7.18
C VAL A 265 4.46 10.22 -7.95
N LEU A 266 3.98 9.76 -9.11
CA LEU A 266 4.67 8.76 -9.93
C LEU A 266 5.93 9.33 -10.60
N ASN A 267 5.89 10.59 -11.03
CA ASN A 267 7.04 11.30 -11.60
C ASN A 267 8.14 11.64 -10.58
N ARG A 268 7.98 11.23 -9.30
CA ARG A 268 9.10 11.24 -8.34
C ARG A 268 10.24 10.31 -8.78
N VAL A 269 9.93 9.29 -9.59
CA VAL A 269 10.91 8.40 -10.18
C VAL A 269 10.72 8.35 -11.69
N GLU A 270 11.77 8.67 -12.45
CA GLU A 270 11.80 8.51 -13.90
C GLU A 270 12.76 7.39 -14.25
N VAL A 271 12.31 6.37 -15.00
CA VAL A 271 13.17 5.23 -15.41
C VAL A 271 13.39 5.21 -16.91
N LYS A 272 14.60 4.77 -17.33
CA LYS A 272 14.96 4.54 -18.74
C LYS A 272 15.58 3.15 -18.92
N GLY A 273 15.36 2.57 -20.08
CA GLY A 273 15.70 1.17 -20.35
C GLY A 273 14.59 0.24 -19.85
N GLY A 274 14.89 -1.06 -19.84
CA GLY A 274 13.88 -2.10 -19.62
C GLY A 274 12.89 -2.21 -20.79
N GLY A 275 12.06 -3.26 -20.77
CA GLY A 275 10.97 -3.46 -21.71
C GLY A 275 9.68 -2.77 -21.26
N TYR A 276 8.64 -2.90 -22.06
CA TYR A 276 7.30 -2.39 -21.74
C TYR A 276 6.77 -3.01 -20.44
N ASN A 277 6.88 -4.34 -20.30
CA ASN A 277 6.36 -5.04 -19.12
C ASN A 277 7.06 -4.62 -17.83
N GLU A 278 8.38 -4.47 -17.85
CA GLU A 278 9.16 -4.07 -16.67
C GLU A 278 8.82 -2.65 -16.23
N ARG A 279 8.64 -1.72 -17.17
CA ARG A 279 8.19 -0.35 -16.85
C ARG A 279 6.77 -0.34 -16.33
N THR A 280 5.87 -1.13 -16.93
CA THR A 280 4.47 -1.23 -16.46
C THR A 280 4.40 -1.84 -15.06
N LEU A 281 5.15 -2.91 -14.78
CA LEU A 281 5.25 -3.48 -13.44
C LEU A 281 5.78 -2.44 -12.44
N PHE A 282 6.82 -1.71 -12.79
CA PHE A 282 7.43 -0.70 -11.91
C PHE A 282 6.44 0.43 -11.55
N TYR A 283 5.82 1.07 -12.55
CA TYR A 283 4.90 2.18 -12.29
C TYR A 283 3.58 1.72 -11.68
N THR A 284 3.09 0.52 -12.00
CA THR A 284 1.93 -0.07 -11.34
C THR A 284 2.24 -0.38 -9.88
N SER A 285 3.42 -0.93 -9.59
CA SER A 285 3.88 -1.15 -8.22
C SER A 285 4.02 0.17 -7.45
N LEU A 286 4.65 1.17 -8.05
CA LEU A 286 4.77 2.49 -7.42
C LEU A 286 3.41 3.14 -7.15
N TYR A 287 2.43 2.98 -8.06
CA TYR A 287 1.05 3.39 -7.86
C TYR A 287 0.43 2.71 -6.61
N ARG A 288 0.62 1.38 -6.42
CA ARG A 288 0.11 0.65 -5.25
C ARG A 288 0.72 1.13 -3.93
N VAL A 289 2.01 1.49 -3.92
CA VAL A 289 2.69 2.03 -2.74
C VAL A 289 1.99 3.27 -2.17
N PHE A 290 1.40 4.10 -3.03
CA PHE A 290 0.79 5.38 -2.62
C PHE A 290 -0.74 5.33 -2.45
N HIS A 291 -1.34 4.13 -2.36
CA HIS A 291 -2.76 3.98 -2.05
C HIS A 291 -3.08 4.32 -0.59
N SER A 292 -2.27 3.87 0.34
CA SER A 292 -2.45 4.10 1.78
C SER A 292 -1.14 4.55 2.45
N PRO A 293 -1.11 5.02 3.70
CA PRO A 293 -2.28 5.27 4.56
C PRO A 293 -3.17 6.39 4.05
N PHE A 294 -4.46 6.35 4.40
CA PHE A 294 -5.44 7.34 3.95
C PHE A 294 -5.34 8.65 4.72
N GLN A 295 -5.41 9.76 4.01
CA GLN A 295 -5.47 11.10 4.61
C GLN A 295 -6.86 11.34 5.21
N VAL A 296 -6.97 11.32 6.54
CA VAL A 296 -8.25 11.45 7.28
C VAL A 296 -8.65 12.91 7.48
N THR A 297 -7.69 13.82 7.72
CA THR A 297 -7.97 15.24 7.86
C THR A 297 -7.42 16.06 6.69
N GLY A 298 -7.92 17.27 6.53
CA GLY A 298 -7.54 18.17 5.43
C GLY A 298 -8.44 19.40 5.43
N GLU A 299 -8.54 20.09 4.31
CA GLU A 299 -9.35 21.30 4.19
C GLU A 299 -10.83 21.02 4.55
N GLY A 300 -11.36 21.79 5.50
CA GLY A 300 -12.73 21.62 6.03
C GLY A 300 -12.93 20.45 7.00
N PHE A 301 -11.94 19.57 7.18
CA PHE A 301 -11.97 18.38 8.02
C PHE A 301 -10.75 18.36 8.94
N SER A 302 -10.79 19.12 10.02
CA SER A 302 -9.64 19.36 10.91
C SER A 302 -9.55 18.40 12.11
N THR A 303 -10.57 17.54 12.30
CA THR A 303 -10.66 16.64 13.45
C THR A 303 -10.71 15.17 13.00
N TYR A 304 -10.27 14.26 13.88
CA TYR A 304 -10.32 12.82 13.67
C TYR A 304 -10.74 12.08 14.94
N LEU A 305 -11.24 10.85 14.80
CA LEU A 305 -11.53 9.95 15.91
C LEU A 305 -10.23 9.24 16.33
N GLY A 306 -9.82 9.40 17.58
CA GLY A 306 -8.69 8.64 18.14
C GLY A 306 -9.08 7.22 18.55
N THR A 307 -8.11 6.33 18.66
CA THR A 307 -8.30 4.93 19.13
C THR A 307 -8.80 4.85 20.58
N ASP A 308 -8.82 5.97 21.31
CA ASP A 308 -9.46 6.14 22.64
C ASP A 308 -10.96 6.47 22.54
N GLY A 309 -11.53 6.53 21.35
CA GLY A 309 -12.93 6.87 21.09
C GLY A 309 -13.27 8.34 21.25
N LYS A 310 -12.28 9.22 21.28
CA LYS A 310 -12.47 10.68 21.43
C LYS A 310 -12.11 11.42 20.14
N GLU A 311 -12.74 12.59 19.98
CA GLU A 311 -12.40 13.53 18.93
C GLU A 311 -11.09 14.25 19.28
N HIS A 312 -10.17 14.31 18.30
CA HIS A 312 -8.91 15.01 18.39
C HIS A 312 -8.75 15.98 17.23
N ASN A 313 -8.04 17.09 17.45
CA ASN A 313 -7.64 18.01 16.39
C ASN A 313 -6.35 17.51 15.72
N ALA A 314 -6.28 17.58 14.40
CA ALA A 314 -5.02 17.45 13.69
C ALA A 314 -4.21 18.73 13.87
N THR A 315 -3.18 18.66 14.70
CA THR A 315 -2.22 19.73 14.90
C THR A 315 -0.95 19.41 14.09
N ASP A 316 -0.32 20.42 13.51
CA ASP A 316 0.92 20.27 12.73
C ASP A 316 0.79 19.36 11.49
N GLY A 317 -0.21 19.57 10.64
CA GLY A 317 -0.39 18.84 9.38
C GLY A 317 -1.66 17.99 9.32
N CYS A 318 -1.66 17.02 8.43
CA CYS A 318 -2.78 16.11 8.24
C CYS A 318 -2.64 14.83 9.09
N TYR A 319 -3.78 14.31 9.57
CA TYR A 319 -3.84 13.00 10.20
C TYR A 319 -4.09 11.91 9.14
N TYR A 320 -3.33 10.83 9.23
CA TYR A 320 -3.40 9.64 8.38
C TYR A 320 -3.77 8.41 9.20
N SER A 321 -4.49 7.49 8.60
CA SER A 321 -4.82 6.19 9.17
C SER A 321 -4.94 5.14 8.06
N SER A 322 -5.29 3.92 8.39
CA SER A 322 -5.27 2.73 7.53
C SER A 322 -3.91 2.04 7.59
N TRP A 323 -3.74 1.20 8.60
CA TRP A 323 -2.44 0.58 8.90
C TRP A 323 -2.48 -0.93 8.65
N SER A 324 -1.50 -1.45 7.94
CA SER A 324 -1.13 -2.86 7.87
C SER A 324 0.38 -2.99 8.12
N LEU A 325 0.83 -2.53 9.32
CA LEU A 325 2.26 -2.31 9.58
C LEU A 325 3.08 -3.59 9.65
N TRP A 326 2.51 -4.73 10.08
CA TRP A 326 3.24 -6.00 10.08
C TRP A 326 3.75 -6.34 8.68
N ASP A 327 2.97 -5.98 7.65
CA ASP A 327 3.32 -6.14 6.25
C ASP A 327 4.20 -4.99 5.78
N THR A 328 3.70 -3.76 5.92
CA THR A 328 4.16 -2.55 5.21
C THR A 328 5.43 -1.91 5.78
N TYR A 329 5.81 -2.19 7.04
CA TYR A 329 6.99 -1.58 7.66
C TYR A 329 8.29 -1.96 6.94
N ARG A 330 8.34 -3.15 6.30
CA ARG A 330 9.55 -3.69 5.69
C ARG A 330 10.00 -2.95 4.42
N THR A 331 9.04 -2.51 3.60
CA THR A 331 9.33 -1.94 2.28
C THR A 331 8.52 -0.71 1.96
N LYS A 332 7.19 -0.73 2.13
CA LYS A 332 6.31 0.38 1.75
C LYS A 332 6.66 1.68 2.47
N PHE A 333 6.75 1.65 3.82
CA PHE A 333 7.12 2.86 4.55
C PHE A 333 8.53 3.35 4.23
N PRO A 334 9.58 2.50 4.16
CA PRO A 334 10.88 2.92 3.64
C PRO A 334 10.83 3.60 2.26
N MET A 335 9.95 3.14 1.33
CA MET A 335 9.76 3.75 0.01
C MET A 335 9.06 5.10 0.11
N ILE A 336 8.00 5.22 0.92
CA ILE A 336 7.30 6.49 1.17
C ILE A 336 8.26 7.50 1.81
N LEU A 337 9.05 7.10 2.81
CA LEU A 337 10.07 7.95 3.44
C LEU A 337 11.15 8.41 2.43
N LEU A 338 11.46 7.62 1.41
CA LEU A 338 12.43 7.96 0.39
C LEU A 338 11.85 8.94 -0.65
N LEU A 339 10.63 8.72 -1.11
CA LEU A 339 10.07 9.42 -2.28
C LEU A 339 9.05 10.51 -1.92
N GLN A 340 8.50 10.52 -0.70
CA GLN A 340 7.48 11.48 -0.24
C GLN A 340 7.85 12.06 1.14
N PRO A 341 9.07 12.62 1.31
CA PRO A 341 9.57 13.04 2.64
C PRO A 341 8.66 14.08 3.31
N GLU A 342 8.05 14.97 2.54
CA GLU A 342 7.19 16.03 3.05
C GLU A 342 5.89 15.44 3.65
N ARG A 343 5.20 14.56 2.92
CA ARG A 343 4.01 13.87 3.38
C ARG A 343 4.32 12.87 4.49
N SER A 344 5.51 12.26 4.45
CA SER A 344 5.98 11.31 5.46
C SER A 344 6.01 11.87 6.87
N ARG A 345 6.28 13.17 7.02
CA ARG A 345 6.27 13.82 8.34
C ARG A 345 4.91 13.72 9.00
N ASP A 346 3.83 14.00 8.27
CA ASP A 346 2.45 13.95 8.76
C ASP A 346 2.02 12.50 9.03
N ILE A 347 2.39 11.56 8.14
CA ILE A 347 2.13 10.14 8.32
C ILE A 347 2.81 9.62 9.59
N MET A 348 4.07 9.96 9.83
CA MET A 348 4.82 9.54 11.02
C MET A 348 4.30 10.21 12.29
N ASN A 349 3.86 11.47 12.20
CA ASN A 349 3.17 12.14 13.30
C ASN A 349 1.89 11.38 13.67
N SER A 350 1.08 11.01 12.68
CA SER A 350 -0.15 10.24 12.88
C SER A 350 0.11 8.88 13.53
N LEU A 351 1.16 8.18 13.10
CA LEU A 351 1.59 6.92 13.72
C LEU A 351 2.03 7.11 15.16
N ALA A 352 2.73 8.21 15.48
CA ALA A 352 3.13 8.55 16.84
C ALA A 352 1.90 8.90 17.72
N GLN A 353 0.86 9.55 17.16
CA GLN A 353 -0.38 9.88 17.88
C GLN A 353 -1.11 8.63 18.38
N LEU A 354 -1.01 7.48 17.71
CA LEU A 354 -1.60 6.22 18.21
C LEU A 354 -1.12 5.87 19.61
N TYR A 355 0.12 6.17 19.95
CA TYR A 355 0.67 5.94 21.30
C TYR A 355 0.07 6.85 22.37
N LEU A 356 -0.48 7.98 21.97
CA LEU A 356 -1.15 8.94 22.87
C LEU A 356 -2.64 8.61 23.05
N THR A 357 -3.25 7.96 22.05
CA THR A 357 -4.68 7.61 22.05
C THR A 357 -4.95 6.15 22.39
N GLY A 358 -3.93 5.34 22.64
CA GLY A 358 -4.10 3.95 23.09
C GLY A 358 -3.88 2.91 21.99
N LYS A 359 -2.72 2.95 21.32
CA LYS A 359 -2.30 1.97 20.31
C LYS A 359 -2.48 0.53 20.79
N LYS A 360 -3.01 -0.31 19.90
CA LYS A 360 -3.06 -1.77 20.02
C LYS A 360 -2.54 -2.40 18.74
N ASP A 361 -2.09 -3.66 18.82
CA ASP A 361 -1.51 -4.36 17.66
C ASP A 361 -2.53 -4.60 16.54
N TRP A 362 -3.78 -4.87 16.89
CA TRP A 362 -4.88 -5.03 15.94
C TRP A 362 -5.82 -3.83 16.01
N SER A 363 -6.62 -3.67 14.95
CA SER A 363 -7.67 -2.65 14.87
C SER A 363 -8.56 -2.64 16.11
N THR A 364 -8.90 -1.44 16.57
CA THR A 364 -9.73 -1.16 17.73
C THR A 364 -11.21 -0.98 17.32
N ASP A 365 -12.08 -0.74 18.28
CA ASP A 365 -13.50 -0.40 18.00
C ASP A 365 -13.70 1.07 17.57
N PHE A 366 -12.62 1.85 17.48
CA PHE A 366 -12.67 3.30 17.21
C PHE A 366 -11.73 3.70 16.06
N GLU A 367 -11.66 2.89 15.00
CA GLU A 367 -10.84 3.26 13.84
C GLU A 367 -11.53 4.34 12.99
N CYS A 368 -10.72 5.23 12.42
CA CYS A 368 -11.23 6.23 11.48
C CYS A 368 -11.64 5.60 10.15
N VAL A 369 -10.85 4.67 9.64
CA VAL A 369 -10.94 4.09 8.28
C VAL A 369 -10.69 2.60 8.35
N PRO A 370 -10.97 1.85 7.27
CA PRO A 370 -10.51 0.47 7.16
C PRO A 370 -9.04 0.33 7.54
N THR A 371 -8.74 -0.53 8.50
CA THR A 371 -7.38 -0.75 9.01
C THR A 371 -7.20 -2.20 9.45
N VAL A 372 -5.97 -2.67 9.57
CA VAL A 372 -5.66 -4.07 9.93
C VAL A 372 -4.90 -4.12 11.26
N ARG A 373 -3.64 -3.69 11.27
CA ARG A 373 -2.72 -3.93 12.39
C ARG A 373 -1.57 -2.92 12.43
N THR A 374 -0.97 -2.74 13.60
CA THR A 374 0.04 -1.69 13.84
C THR A 374 1.31 -2.19 14.54
N GLU A 375 1.63 -3.49 14.48
CA GLU A 375 2.88 -4.03 14.98
C GLU A 375 4.08 -3.41 14.25
N HIS A 376 5.23 -3.33 14.90
CA HIS A 376 6.48 -2.77 14.39
C HIS A 376 6.46 -1.24 14.12
N ALA A 377 5.48 -0.52 14.69
CA ALA A 377 5.42 0.94 14.59
C ALA A 377 6.69 1.62 15.13
N ILE A 378 7.30 1.06 16.19
CA ILE A 378 8.56 1.57 16.77
C ILE A 378 9.69 1.54 15.74
N ALA A 379 9.83 0.46 14.99
CA ALA A 379 10.85 0.32 13.95
C ALA A 379 10.65 1.34 12.82
N THR A 380 9.39 1.55 12.40
CA THR A 380 9.03 2.55 11.37
C THR A 380 9.34 3.97 11.83
N LEU A 381 9.02 4.32 13.08
CA LEU A 381 9.31 5.64 13.66
C LEU A 381 10.82 5.87 13.87
N LEU A 382 11.57 4.83 14.25
CA LEU A 382 13.04 4.88 14.31
C LEU A 382 13.64 5.16 12.93
N ASP A 383 13.13 4.48 11.89
CA ASP A 383 13.61 4.67 10.52
C ASP A 383 13.38 6.11 10.04
N ALA A 384 12.19 6.66 10.30
CA ALA A 384 11.86 8.04 9.98
C ALA A 384 12.73 9.06 10.75
N LEU A 385 12.99 8.80 12.03
CA LEU A 385 13.86 9.65 12.86
C LEU A 385 15.29 9.69 12.31
N ARG A 386 15.88 8.54 12.02
CA ARG A 386 17.25 8.40 11.52
C ARG A 386 17.43 8.89 10.09
N LYS A 387 16.36 8.87 9.31
CA LYS A 387 16.31 9.47 7.97
C LYS A 387 16.12 11.00 8.00
N GLY A 388 15.88 11.58 9.17
CA GLY A 388 15.68 13.01 9.33
C GLY A 388 14.31 13.53 8.88
N ILE A 389 13.32 12.64 8.70
CA ILE A 389 11.94 12.99 8.34
C ILE A 389 11.22 13.62 9.54
N VAL A 390 11.44 13.07 10.73
CA VAL A 390 10.90 13.59 11.99
C VAL A 390 12.02 13.90 12.97
N GLY A 391 11.77 14.84 13.87
CA GLY A 391 12.73 15.18 14.94
C GLY A 391 12.41 14.47 16.26
N PRO A 392 13.38 14.41 17.20
CA PRO A 392 13.19 13.80 18.51
C PRO A 392 12.00 14.38 19.29
N ASN A 393 11.71 15.67 19.14
CA ASN A 393 10.63 16.35 19.86
C ASN A 393 9.23 15.83 19.49
N MET A 394 9.03 15.36 18.25
CA MET A 394 7.78 14.76 17.81
C MET A 394 7.55 13.40 18.51
N LEU A 395 8.59 12.62 18.75
CA LEU A 395 8.49 11.27 19.29
C LEU A 395 8.53 11.20 20.83
N ARG A 396 9.09 12.22 21.51
CA ARG A 396 9.17 12.25 22.98
C ARG A 396 7.83 12.05 23.68
N PRO A 397 6.71 12.66 23.26
CA PRO A 397 5.41 12.43 23.90
C PRO A 397 4.90 10.99 23.73
N ALA A 398 5.21 10.33 22.61
CA ALA A 398 4.80 8.96 22.31
C ALA A 398 5.66 7.89 23.01
N TYR A 399 6.88 8.25 23.47
CA TYR A 399 7.83 7.30 24.04
C TYR A 399 7.30 6.48 25.22
N PRO A 400 6.59 7.05 26.22
CA PRO A 400 5.99 6.24 27.30
C PRO A 400 5.03 5.18 26.79
N GLY A 401 4.24 5.48 25.75
CA GLY A 401 3.33 4.53 25.09
C GLY A 401 4.10 3.38 24.39
N MET A 402 5.23 3.69 23.75
CA MET A 402 6.12 2.67 23.14
C MET A 402 6.73 1.74 24.18
N VAL A 403 7.14 2.29 25.33
CA VAL A 403 7.61 1.49 26.47
C VAL A 403 6.51 0.58 27.00
N ALA A 404 5.29 1.08 27.12
CA ALA A 404 4.13 0.31 27.58
C ALA A 404 3.77 -0.81 26.57
N GLU A 405 3.85 -0.56 25.26
CA GLU A 405 3.69 -1.58 24.21
C GLU A 405 4.72 -2.70 24.37
N ALA A 406 6.00 -2.35 24.43
CA ALA A 406 7.10 -3.32 24.56
C ALA A 406 6.95 -4.22 25.80
N GLN A 407 6.30 -3.76 26.86
CA GLN A 407 6.01 -4.57 28.04
C GLN A 407 4.87 -5.59 27.86
N ARG A 408 4.03 -5.40 26.84
CA ARG A 408 2.84 -6.23 26.55
C ARG A 408 3.01 -7.16 25.35
N LEU A 409 4.15 -7.10 24.64
CA LEU A 409 4.38 -7.95 23.48
C LEU A 409 4.22 -9.43 23.81
N SER A 410 3.58 -10.18 22.92
CA SER A 410 3.39 -11.61 23.05
C SER A 410 4.72 -12.35 22.85
N LEU A 411 5.01 -13.33 23.71
CA LEU A 411 6.19 -14.18 23.65
C LEU A 411 5.81 -15.66 23.62
N LYS A 412 4.66 -16.01 23.01
CA LYS A 412 4.08 -17.36 23.09
C LYS A 412 4.65 -18.32 22.05
N SER A 413 5.13 -17.81 20.92
CA SER A 413 5.67 -18.61 19.82
C SER A 413 7.06 -18.12 19.41
N PRO A 414 7.89 -18.96 18.74
CA PRO A 414 9.24 -18.59 18.38
C PRO A 414 9.36 -17.35 17.49
N ASP A 415 8.44 -17.14 16.56
CA ASP A 415 8.33 -15.95 15.71
C ASP A 415 8.04 -14.71 16.55
N GLN A 416 7.04 -14.75 17.45
CA GLN A 416 6.70 -13.63 18.33
C GLN A 416 7.87 -13.22 19.24
N VAL A 417 8.64 -14.19 19.74
CA VAL A 417 9.86 -13.90 20.53
C VAL A 417 10.90 -13.20 19.66
N LEU A 418 11.09 -13.65 18.43
CA LEU A 418 12.05 -13.06 17.49
C LEU A 418 11.64 -11.64 17.05
N GLU A 419 10.36 -11.44 16.76
CA GLU A 419 9.78 -10.14 16.42
C GLU A 419 9.86 -9.17 17.62
N ALA A 420 9.52 -9.63 18.83
CA ALA A 420 9.67 -8.83 20.05
C ALA A 420 11.13 -8.45 20.32
N ALA A 421 12.10 -9.34 20.03
CA ALA A 421 13.51 -9.01 20.12
C ALA A 421 13.90 -7.87 19.18
N SER A 422 13.33 -7.87 17.96
CA SER A 422 13.53 -6.81 16.96
C SER A 422 12.91 -5.49 17.41
N ASP A 423 11.70 -5.50 17.98
CA ASP A 423 11.07 -4.30 18.52
C ASP A 423 11.80 -3.73 19.74
N PHE A 424 12.36 -4.60 20.60
CA PHE A 424 13.20 -4.14 21.72
C PHE A 424 14.51 -3.53 21.23
N TRP A 425 15.12 -4.09 20.18
CA TRP A 425 16.27 -3.47 19.53
C TRP A 425 15.88 -2.07 19.01
N ALA A 426 14.77 -1.95 18.28
CA ALA A 426 14.31 -0.67 17.74
C ALA A 426 14.02 0.34 18.86
N LEU A 427 13.35 -0.07 19.94
CA LEU A 427 13.08 0.79 21.10
C LEU A 427 14.36 1.23 21.80
N GLY A 428 15.35 0.32 21.95
CA GLY A 428 16.64 0.64 22.51
C GLY A 428 17.40 1.69 21.69
N GLN A 429 17.39 1.53 20.36
CA GLN A 429 17.98 2.51 19.45
C GLN A 429 17.26 3.87 19.53
N LEU A 430 15.92 3.87 19.51
CA LEU A 430 15.11 5.07 19.61
C LEU A 430 15.31 5.79 20.95
N ALA A 431 15.37 5.06 22.05
CA ALA A 431 15.69 5.61 23.37
C ALA A 431 17.05 6.35 23.38
N GLY A 432 18.06 5.78 22.72
CA GLY A 432 19.37 6.41 22.53
C GLY A 432 19.29 7.74 21.78
N GLU A 433 18.56 7.79 20.67
CA GLU A 433 18.32 9.00 19.87
C GLU A 433 17.54 10.07 20.68
N LEU A 434 16.66 9.67 21.58
CA LEU A 434 15.92 10.55 22.49
C LEU A 434 16.73 10.98 23.72
N GLY A 435 17.96 10.49 23.91
CA GLY A 435 18.83 10.79 25.04
C GLY A 435 18.52 10.00 26.32
N GLN A 436 17.67 8.97 26.25
CA GLN A 436 17.28 8.08 27.36
C GLN A 436 18.30 6.94 27.52
N LYS A 437 19.52 7.25 27.97
CA LYS A 437 20.67 6.31 27.97
C LYS A 437 20.42 5.03 28.75
N ALA A 438 19.79 5.11 29.92
CA ALA A 438 19.50 3.93 30.76
C ALA A 438 18.50 2.99 30.07
N ASP A 439 17.46 3.54 29.48
CA ASP A 439 16.46 2.77 28.72
C ASP A 439 17.07 2.19 27.44
N ALA A 440 17.94 2.93 26.76
CA ALA A 440 18.65 2.42 25.59
C ALA A 440 19.42 1.13 25.92
N GLN A 441 20.19 1.13 27.00
CA GLN A 441 20.94 -0.05 27.47
C GLN A 441 20.00 -1.19 27.89
N LYS A 442 18.93 -0.87 28.63
CA LYS A 442 17.94 -1.86 29.11
C LYS A 442 17.26 -2.57 27.94
N TRP A 443 16.73 -1.83 26.97
CA TRP A 443 15.99 -2.42 25.85
C TRP A 443 16.90 -3.15 24.88
N GLN A 444 18.11 -2.65 24.64
CA GLN A 444 19.11 -3.34 23.85
C GLN A 444 19.46 -4.71 24.48
N ALA A 445 19.78 -4.72 25.78
CA ALA A 445 20.11 -5.94 26.50
C ALA A 445 18.94 -6.95 26.51
N ARG A 446 17.70 -6.46 26.64
CA ARG A 446 16.50 -7.30 26.60
C ARG A 446 16.25 -7.91 25.21
N GLY A 447 16.43 -7.14 24.14
CA GLY A 447 16.35 -7.65 22.76
C GLY A 447 17.37 -8.72 22.49
N GLU A 448 18.62 -8.50 22.90
CA GLU A 448 19.70 -9.49 22.80
C GLU A 448 19.41 -10.77 23.60
N ALA A 449 18.91 -10.64 24.82
CA ALA A 449 18.57 -11.78 25.65
C ALA A 449 17.43 -12.61 25.05
N LEU A 450 16.38 -11.97 24.49
CA LEU A 450 15.33 -12.69 23.79
C LEU A 450 15.85 -13.42 22.56
N PHE A 451 16.64 -12.73 21.72
CA PHE A 451 17.26 -13.36 20.55
C PHE A 451 18.10 -14.60 20.97
N ASP A 452 18.97 -14.48 21.97
CA ASP A 452 19.81 -15.59 22.44
C ASP A 452 18.99 -16.75 23.07
N SER A 453 17.81 -16.43 23.61
CA SER A 453 16.94 -17.44 24.21
C SER A 453 16.25 -18.33 23.18
N ILE A 454 15.96 -17.79 21.98
CA ILE A 454 15.11 -18.44 20.94
C ILE A 454 15.88 -18.88 19.70
N TRP A 455 16.75 -18.01 19.15
CA TRP A 455 17.36 -18.26 17.85
C TRP A 455 18.24 -19.53 17.82
N PRO A 456 19.12 -19.80 18.81
CA PRO A 456 19.91 -21.02 18.83
C PRO A 456 19.07 -22.29 18.94
N LYS A 457 17.95 -22.23 19.65
CA LYS A 457 17.09 -23.40 19.90
C LYS A 457 16.16 -23.68 18.72
N ALA A 458 15.52 -22.61 18.17
CA ALA A 458 14.46 -22.75 17.18
C ALA A 458 14.97 -22.68 15.74
N PHE A 459 16.06 -21.94 15.46
CA PHE A 459 16.43 -21.55 14.12
C PHE A 459 17.88 -21.87 13.71
N MET A 460 18.78 -22.21 14.62
CA MET A 460 20.18 -22.49 14.27
C MET A 460 20.36 -23.83 13.57
N ASN A 461 19.77 -24.89 14.10
CA ASN A 461 19.84 -26.23 13.55
C ASN A 461 18.46 -26.66 13.06
N ILE A 462 18.22 -26.52 11.76
CA ILE A 462 16.97 -26.89 11.13
C ILE A 462 17.22 -28.13 10.27
N ASP A 463 16.48 -29.18 10.52
CA ASP A 463 16.41 -30.35 9.65
C ASP A 463 15.36 -30.17 8.56
N ASP A 464 15.34 -31.09 7.59
CA ASP A 464 14.44 -31.00 6.42
C ASP A 464 12.96 -31.25 6.78
N SER A 465 12.66 -31.72 8.00
CA SER A 465 11.28 -31.96 8.47
C SER A 465 10.47 -30.68 8.70
N TYR A 466 11.12 -29.50 8.74
CA TYR A 466 10.50 -28.21 9.06
C TYR A 466 10.20 -27.32 7.85
N THR A 467 9.85 -27.91 6.72
CA THR A 467 9.49 -27.17 5.51
C THR A 467 8.00 -26.81 5.42
N LYS A 468 7.20 -27.20 6.43
CA LYS A 468 5.76 -26.94 6.43
C LYS A 468 5.48 -25.48 6.82
N MET A 469 4.73 -24.78 5.95
CA MET A 469 4.21 -23.45 6.24
C MET A 469 3.31 -23.48 7.49
N ARG A 470 3.40 -22.43 8.31
CA ARG A 470 2.63 -22.31 9.56
C ARG A 470 2.84 -23.47 10.54
N GLY A 471 3.90 -24.25 10.36
CA GLY A 471 4.28 -25.33 11.29
C GLY A 471 4.92 -24.79 12.55
N ASN A 472 4.86 -25.56 13.64
CA ASN A 472 5.50 -25.24 14.93
C ASN A 472 5.03 -23.91 15.58
N GLY A 473 3.80 -23.49 15.33
CA GLY A 473 3.23 -22.26 15.88
C GLY A 473 3.74 -20.98 15.20
N LEU A 474 4.44 -21.07 14.09
CA LEU A 474 4.93 -19.91 13.33
C LEU A 474 3.80 -19.28 12.52
N TYR A 475 3.77 -17.96 12.48
CA TYR A 475 2.79 -17.19 11.70
C TYR A 475 3.27 -17.03 10.25
N GLN A 476 2.48 -17.50 9.30
CA GLN A 476 2.66 -17.33 7.85
C GLN A 476 4.08 -17.60 7.30
N GLY A 477 4.84 -18.46 7.93
CA GLY A 477 6.21 -18.77 7.51
C GLY A 477 6.69 -20.15 8.00
N THR A 478 7.92 -20.47 7.66
CA THR A 478 8.63 -21.69 8.07
C THR A 478 9.81 -21.34 8.98
N ARG A 479 10.39 -22.34 9.64
CA ARG A 479 11.62 -22.13 10.40
C ARG A 479 12.81 -21.67 9.56
N TRP A 480 12.89 -22.12 8.30
CA TRP A 480 13.92 -21.66 7.36
C TRP A 480 13.80 -20.18 7.03
N GLN A 481 12.58 -19.66 6.92
CA GLN A 481 12.29 -18.26 6.64
C GLN A 481 12.54 -17.39 7.88
N TYR A 482 11.93 -17.73 9.02
CA TYR A 482 12.11 -17.01 10.28
C TYR A 482 13.52 -17.04 10.85
N ARG A 483 14.36 -18.01 10.44
CA ARG A 483 15.80 -18.01 10.77
C ARG A 483 16.46 -16.66 10.50
N TRP A 484 16.06 -15.99 9.44
CA TRP A 484 16.59 -14.72 8.98
C TRP A 484 15.77 -13.51 9.46
N GLY A 485 14.68 -13.70 10.20
CA GLY A 485 13.67 -12.70 10.53
C GLY A 485 14.12 -11.55 11.42
N ALA A 486 15.33 -11.60 11.99
CA ALA A 486 15.90 -10.54 12.81
C ALA A 486 17.29 -10.12 12.31
N PRO A 487 17.39 -9.48 11.13
CA PRO A 487 18.68 -9.15 10.49
C PRO A 487 19.54 -8.17 11.30
N MET A 488 18.96 -7.40 12.21
CA MET A 488 19.69 -6.52 13.13
C MET A 488 20.59 -7.29 14.11
N PHE A 489 20.36 -8.59 14.29
CA PHE A 489 21.20 -9.47 15.11
C PHE A 489 22.17 -10.34 14.28
N LEU A 490 22.42 -10.00 13.01
CA LEU A 490 23.29 -10.79 12.14
C LEU A 490 24.69 -11.00 12.70
N ASP A 491 25.28 -9.99 13.38
CA ASP A 491 26.57 -10.14 14.04
C ASP A 491 26.52 -11.16 15.21
N ARG A 492 25.38 -11.31 15.88
CA ARG A 492 25.19 -12.36 16.90
C ARG A 492 25.08 -13.73 16.24
N MET A 493 24.35 -13.86 15.13
CA MET A 493 24.29 -15.11 14.35
C MET A 493 25.70 -15.52 13.90
N ILE A 494 26.53 -14.57 13.44
CA ILE A 494 27.93 -14.81 13.06
C ILE A 494 28.76 -15.31 14.24
N ARG A 495 28.59 -14.74 15.44
CA ARG A 495 29.29 -15.20 16.64
C ARG A 495 28.87 -16.62 17.05
N LEU A 496 27.62 -16.99 16.89
CA LEU A 496 27.05 -18.27 17.29
C LEU A 496 27.47 -19.43 16.37
N CYS A 497 27.49 -19.22 15.05
CA CYS A 497 27.71 -20.33 14.10
C CYS A 497 28.80 -20.07 13.05
N GLY A 498 29.44 -18.90 13.08
CA GLY A 498 30.47 -18.51 12.11
C GLY A 498 29.92 -17.96 10.79
N ARG A 499 30.61 -16.97 10.23
CA ARG A 499 30.25 -16.29 8.96
C ARG A 499 30.13 -17.28 7.80
N GLN A 500 31.10 -18.17 7.63
CA GLN A 500 31.08 -19.15 6.54
C GLN A 500 29.90 -20.10 6.61
N THR A 501 29.51 -20.51 7.82
CA THR A 501 28.33 -21.36 8.03
C THR A 501 27.06 -20.63 7.57
N LEU A 502 26.90 -19.35 7.95
CA LEU A 502 25.74 -18.54 7.52
C LEU A 502 25.71 -18.33 6.00
N GLN A 503 26.87 -18.04 5.39
CA GLN A 503 26.98 -17.93 3.92
C GLN A 503 26.54 -19.23 3.21
N ASN A 504 26.98 -20.38 3.69
CA ASN A 504 26.61 -21.69 3.16
C ASN A 504 25.11 -21.96 3.34
N GLN A 505 24.55 -21.61 4.49
CA GLN A 505 23.13 -21.80 4.79
C GLN A 505 22.26 -20.86 3.98
N LEU A 506 22.68 -19.61 3.75
CA LEU A 506 21.97 -18.67 2.90
C LEU A 506 22.00 -19.13 1.43
N SER A 507 23.15 -19.62 0.94
CA SER A 507 23.26 -20.21 -0.38
C SER A 507 22.41 -21.47 -0.54
N ARG A 508 22.34 -22.33 0.49
CA ARG A 508 21.47 -23.49 0.56
C ARG A 508 19.98 -23.08 0.49
N PHE A 509 19.60 -22.03 1.20
CA PHE A 509 18.23 -21.54 1.29
C PHE A 509 17.66 -21.20 -0.11
N PHE A 510 18.41 -20.52 -0.97
CA PHE A 510 17.99 -20.23 -2.35
C PHE A 510 18.13 -21.44 -3.26
N ARG A 511 19.23 -22.18 -3.22
CA ARG A 511 19.44 -23.38 -4.05
C ARG A 511 18.36 -24.44 -3.85
N GLU A 512 17.87 -24.63 -2.63
CA GLU A 512 16.83 -25.60 -2.27
C GLU A 512 15.43 -25.01 -2.33
N GLN A 513 15.29 -23.76 -2.83
CA GLN A 513 14.01 -23.08 -3.04
C GLN A 513 13.16 -23.00 -1.76
N LEU A 514 13.82 -22.67 -0.63
CA LEU A 514 13.17 -22.51 0.67
C LEU A 514 12.65 -21.09 0.91
N TYR A 515 12.99 -20.17 0.00
CA TYR A 515 12.52 -18.78 -0.03
C TYR A 515 11.07 -18.71 -0.53
N ASN A 516 10.29 -17.76 0.01
CA ASN A 516 8.92 -17.50 -0.43
C ASN A 516 8.70 -16.01 -0.73
N GLN A 517 8.61 -15.64 -2.00
CA GLN A 517 8.27 -14.27 -2.40
C GLN A 517 6.81 -13.91 -2.08
N GLY A 518 5.96 -14.90 -1.87
CA GLY A 518 4.51 -14.71 -1.68
C GLY A 518 4.10 -14.29 -0.26
N ASN A 519 5.05 -14.01 0.65
CA ASN A 519 4.74 -13.54 2.01
C ASN A 519 5.96 -12.84 2.65
N GLU A 520 5.76 -12.04 3.72
CA GLU A 520 6.70 -11.08 4.29
C GLU A 520 7.88 -11.67 5.07
N PRO A 521 7.82 -12.83 5.76
CA PRO A 521 8.84 -13.25 6.71
C PRO A 521 10.26 -13.26 6.17
N ASP A 522 10.45 -13.47 4.87
CA ASP A 522 11.78 -13.64 4.27
C ASP A 522 12.08 -12.73 3.06
N ILE A 523 11.20 -11.76 2.72
CA ILE A 523 11.41 -10.88 1.55
C ILE A 523 12.70 -10.03 1.62
N HIS A 524 13.31 -9.85 2.80
CA HIS A 524 14.59 -9.17 3.00
C HIS A 524 15.80 -10.09 2.81
N VAL A 525 15.60 -11.41 2.79
CA VAL A 525 16.69 -12.41 2.84
C VAL A 525 17.62 -12.36 1.61
N PRO A 526 17.16 -12.08 0.37
CA PRO A 526 18.07 -11.95 -0.77
C PRO A 526 19.19 -10.92 -0.57
N PHE A 527 18.95 -9.91 0.26
CA PHE A 527 19.87 -8.80 0.49
C PHE A 527 20.90 -9.06 1.59
N LEU A 528 20.76 -10.14 2.34
CA LEU A 528 21.71 -10.55 3.39
C LEU A 528 23.07 -11.02 2.85
N PHE A 529 23.16 -11.42 1.57
CA PHE A 529 24.46 -11.76 0.97
C PHE A 529 25.45 -10.60 1.09
N GLY A 530 25.02 -9.36 0.84
CA GLY A 530 25.85 -8.17 1.00
C GLY A 530 26.35 -7.99 2.43
N ARG A 531 25.48 -8.20 3.40
CA ARG A 531 25.78 -8.10 4.84
C ARG A 531 26.73 -9.22 5.33
N LEU A 532 26.70 -10.37 4.65
CA LEU A 532 27.62 -11.48 4.91
C LEU A 532 28.94 -11.39 4.11
N GLY A 533 29.16 -10.30 3.33
CA GLY A 533 30.39 -10.07 2.57
C GLY A 533 30.38 -10.67 1.17
N GLN A 534 29.22 -11.04 0.62
CA GLN A 534 29.02 -11.59 -0.71
C GLN A 534 28.08 -10.76 -1.59
N PRO A 535 28.27 -9.42 -1.71
CA PRO A 535 27.28 -8.52 -2.33
C PRO A 535 26.96 -8.84 -3.78
N LEU A 536 27.87 -9.50 -4.50
CA LEU A 536 27.68 -9.84 -5.92
C LEU A 536 26.68 -10.99 -6.13
N LEU A 537 26.33 -11.76 -5.09
CA LEU A 537 25.33 -12.82 -5.19
C LEU A 537 23.88 -12.30 -5.11
N THR A 538 23.64 -11.13 -4.53
CA THR A 538 22.31 -10.54 -4.40
C THR A 538 21.67 -10.28 -5.77
N GLY A 539 22.38 -9.65 -6.69
CA GLY A 539 21.83 -9.25 -8.00
C GLY A 539 21.23 -10.40 -8.81
N PRO A 540 21.96 -11.50 -9.05
CA PRO A 540 21.43 -12.65 -9.78
C PRO A 540 20.16 -13.24 -9.17
N ILE A 541 20.11 -13.38 -7.83
CA ILE A 541 18.93 -13.91 -7.12
C ILE A 541 17.75 -12.98 -7.27
N VAL A 542 17.93 -11.68 -7.03
CA VAL A 542 16.85 -10.69 -7.16
C VAL A 542 16.31 -10.64 -8.59
N GLN A 543 17.18 -10.72 -9.59
CA GLN A 543 16.78 -10.76 -11.00
C GLN A 543 15.99 -12.04 -11.35
N GLU A 544 16.38 -13.19 -10.80
CA GLU A 544 15.61 -14.43 -10.94
C GLU A 544 14.21 -14.27 -10.35
N LEU A 545 14.08 -13.75 -9.11
CA LEU A 545 12.79 -13.52 -8.44
C LEU A 545 11.89 -12.53 -9.19
N MET A 546 12.46 -11.53 -9.86
CA MET A 546 11.70 -10.51 -10.60
C MET A 546 11.27 -10.95 -11.99
N LEU A 547 12.12 -11.72 -12.69
CA LEU A 547 12.03 -11.88 -14.15
C LEU A 547 11.75 -13.31 -14.60
N ASP A 548 11.92 -14.31 -13.72
CA ASP A 548 11.79 -15.71 -14.10
C ASP A 548 10.56 -16.38 -13.49
N SER A 549 10.17 -17.48 -14.09
CA SER A 549 9.34 -18.48 -13.45
C SER A 549 10.20 -19.28 -12.49
N ILE A 550 9.86 -19.23 -11.22
CA ILE A 550 10.57 -19.91 -10.13
C ILE A 550 9.72 -20.99 -9.50
N THR A 551 10.34 -21.91 -8.77
CA THR A 551 9.60 -22.89 -7.99
C THR A 551 9.12 -22.26 -6.70
N HIS A 552 7.81 -22.24 -6.52
CA HIS A 552 7.15 -21.87 -5.26
C HIS A 552 6.90 -23.13 -4.45
N ARG A 553 7.52 -23.22 -3.28
CA ARG A 553 7.39 -24.37 -2.38
C ARG A 553 6.30 -24.15 -1.34
N TYR A 554 5.93 -22.92 -1.07
CA TYR A 554 4.97 -22.48 -0.07
C TYR A 554 3.88 -21.60 -0.71
N GLY A 555 2.69 -21.60 -0.09
CA GLY A 555 1.51 -20.98 -0.70
C GLY A 555 0.92 -21.86 -1.80
N GLY A 556 0.14 -21.28 -2.68
CA GLY A 556 -0.58 -21.98 -3.73
C GLY A 556 -2.05 -22.20 -3.35
N ASN A 557 -2.83 -22.67 -4.29
CA ASN A 557 -4.26 -22.96 -4.12
C ASN A 557 -4.62 -24.32 -4.72
N ASP A 558 -5.89 -24.68 -4.70
CA ASP A 558 -6.38 -25.98 -5.22
C ASP A 558 -6.00 -26.21 -6.69
N ALA A 559 -5.93 -25.14 -7.50
CA ALA A 559 -5.53 -25.22 -8.91
C ALA A 559 -4.00 -25.33 -9.08
N TYR A 560 -3.23 -24.81 -8.12
CA TYR A 560 -1.78 -24.80 -8.12
C TYR A 560 -1.24 -25.28 -6.77
N PRO A 561 -1.36 -26.57 -6.46
CA PRO A 561 -0.81 -27.12 -5.22
C PRO A 561 0.71 -27.01 -5.22
N THR A 562 1.31 -26.73 -4.06
CA THR A 562 2.77 -26.61 -3.93
C THR A 562 3.47 -27.99 -3.93
N PRO A 563 4.70 -28.09 -4.50
CA PRO A 563 5.42 -27.05 -5.23
C PRO A 563 4.87 -26.82 -6.63
N PHE A 564 4.88 -25.58 -7.11
CA PHE A 564 4.50 -25.24 -8.49
C PHE A 564 5.52 -24.28 -9.13
N GLN A 565 5.50 -24.17 -10.46
CA GLN A 565 6.31 -23.21 -11.23
C GLN A 565 5.47 -22.00 -11.60
N GLY A 566 5.95 -20.79 -11.34
CA GLY A 566 5.24 -19.56 -11.65
C GLY A 566 6.08 -18.31 -11.48
N TRP A 567 5.58 -17.18 -12.01
CA TRP A 567 6.17 -15.86 -11.77
C TRP A 567 5.63 -15.27 -10.47
N ALA A 568 6.52 -14.65 -9.69
CA ALA A 568 6.10 -13.82 -8.56
C ALA A 568 5.51 -12.48 -9.01
N PHE A 569 5.99 -11.96 -10.16
CA PHE A 569 5.55 -10.67 -10.73
C PHE A 569 5.34 -10.80 -12.24
N ARG A 570 4.17 -10.40 -12.73
CA ARG A 570 3.81 -10.47 -14.14
C ARG A 570 2.84 -9.34 -14.53
N ASN A 571 3.05 -8.71 -15.67
CA ASN A 571 2.09 -7.72 -16.20
C ASN A 571 0.86 -8.44 -16.80
N ALA A 572 -0.04 -8.88 -15.92
CA ALA A 572 -1.28 -9.60 -16.26
C ALA A 572 -2.33 -9.41 -15.15
N THR A 573 -3.57 -9.77 -15.41
CA THR A 573 -4.63 -9.76 -14.40
C THR A 573 -4.34 -10.77 -13.27
N ARG A 574 -3.76 -11.94 -13.59
CA ARG A 574 -3.13 -12.85 -12.63
C ARG A 574 -1.65 -12.46 -12.51
N GLY A 575 -1.39 -11.32 -11.87
CA GLY A 575 -0.11 -10.61 -11.91
C GLY A 575 0.91 -11.05 -10.87
N TYR A 576 0.48 -11.84 -9.88
CA TYR A 576 1.29 -12.37 -8.78
C TYR A 576 1.29 -13.90 -8.80
N ALA A 577 2.02 -14.53 -7.88
CA ALA A 577 1.91 -15.97 -7.68
C ALA A 577 0.54 -16.32 -7.04
N PRO A 578 0.03 -17.55 -7.22
CA PRO A 578 -1.20 -17.99 -6.56
C PRO A 578 -1.13 -17.83 -5.03
N GLU A 579 -2.20 -17.33 -4.43
CA GLU A 579 -2.30 -16.99 -2.97
C GLU A 579 -1.26 -15.96 -2.48
N MET A 580 -0.59 -15.25 -3.38
CA MET A 580 0.28 -14.14 -3.03
C MET A 580 -0.57 -12.87 -2.92
N ASP A 581 -0.71 -12.36 -1.72
CA ASP A 581 -1.28 -11.04 -1.49
C ASP A 581 -0.27 -9.94 -1.86
N GLU A 582 -0.76 -8.81 -2.30
CA GLU A 582 0.10 -7.65 -2.59
C GLU A 582 0.48 -6.90 -1.31
N ASP A 583 -0.30 -7.11 -0.26
CA ASP A 583 -0.14 -6.66 1.12
C ASP A 583 0.05 -5.14 1.26
N ASP A 584 -1.01 -4.44 0.81
CA ASP A 584 -1.14 -2.99 0.95
C ASP A 584 0.09 -2.21 0.49
N GLY A 585 0.70 -2.62 -0.63
CA GLY A 585 1.88 -1.98 -1.21
C GLY A 585 3.23 -2.56 -0.79
N THR A 586 3.28 -3.60 0.04
CA THR A 586 4.52 -4.21 0.51
C THR A 586 5.29 -4.90 -0.61
N MET A 587 4.62 -5.80 -1.35
CA MET A 587 5.24 -6.52 -2.45
C MET A 587 5.53 -5.61 -3.64
N SER A 588 4.68 -4.62 -3.87
CA SER A 588 4.91 -3.55 -4.85
C SER A 588 6.14 -2.71 -4.51
N ALA A 589 6.32 -2.30 -3.25
CA ALA A 589 7.50 -1.56 -2.83
C ALA A 589 8.78 -2.42 -2.90
N TRP A 590 8.68 -3.73 -2.60
CA TRP A 590 9.78 -4.67 -2.79
C TRP A 590 10.23 -4.67 -4.27
N TYR A 591 9.28 -4.80 -5.21
CA TYR A 591 9.58 -4.76 -6.64
C TYR A 591 10.23 -3.42 -7.06
N CYS A 592 9.73 -2.30 -6.56
CA CYS A 592 10.30 -0.98 -6.84
C CYS A 592 11.75 -0.86 -6.34
N PHE A 593 12.03 -1.27 -5.11
CA PHE A 593 13.38 -1.28 -4.57
C PHE A 593 14.30 -2.21 -5.35
N ALA A 594 13.83 -3.42 -5.65
CA ALA A 594 14.56 -4.40 -6.44
C ALA A 594 14.91 -3.85 -7.84
N ALA A 595 13.97 -3.21 -8.52
CA ALA A 595 14.18 -2.59 -9.83
C ALA A 595 15.16 -1.42 -9.80
N LEU A 596 15.22 -0.67 -8.69
CA LEU A 596 16.18 0.44 -8.50
C LEU A 596 17.57 -0.02 -8.07
N GLY A 597 17.74 -1.29 -7.68
CA GLY A 597 19.01 -1.82 -7.16
C GLY A 597 19.34 -1.32 -5.75
N LEU A 598 18.33 -1.01 -4.94
CA LEU A 598 18.40 -0.52 -3.58
C LEU A 598 17.50 -1.39 -2.68
N TYR A 599 17.91 -1.67 -1.43
CA TYR A 599 17.02 -2.31 -0.47
C TYR A 599 17.32 -1.92 0.99
N PRO A 600 16.29 -1.57 1.80
CA PRO A 600 16.42 -1.22 3.22
C PRO A 600 16.39 -2.48 4.08
N THR A 601 17.45 -3.28 4.09
CA THR A 601 17.51 -4.63 4.69
C THR A 601 17.17 -4.65 6.19
N ILE A 602 17.50 -3.58 6.91
CA ILE A 602 17.20 -3.43 8.34
C ILE A 602 16.45 -2.11 8.52
N VAL A 603 15.16 -2.19 8.75
CA VAL A 603 14.33 -1.02 9.03
C VAL A 603 14.78 -0.38 10.34
N GLY A 604 14.99 0.95 10.32
CA GLY A 604 15.62 1.68 11.42
C GLY A 604 17.12 1.91 11.24
N GLU A 605 17.79 1.24 10.29
CA GLU A 605 19.10 1.63 9.79
C GLU A 605 18.94 2.50 8.53
N PRO A 606 19.39 3.76 8.50
CA PRO A 606 19.22 4.65 7.35
C PRO A 606 20.22 4.32 6.25
N VAL A 607 20.28 3.05 5.84
CA VAL A 607 21.23 2.48 4.86
C VAL A 607 20.50 1.57 3.89
N TYR A 608 20.85 1.66 2.62
CA TYR A 608 20.38 0.76 1.57
C TYR A 608 21.53 -0.14 1.10
N ASP A 609 21.28 -1.43 1.00
CA ASP A 609 22.15 -2.38 0.34
C ASP A 609 21.99 -2.29 -1.19
N LEU A 610 23.09 -2.40 -1.94
CA LEU A 610 23.16 -2.11 -3.38
C LEU A 610 23.45 -3.39 -4.16
N PHE A 611 22.76 -3.55 -5.30
CA PHE A 611 22.89 -4.67 -6.22
C PHE A 611 22.49 -4.24 -7.64
N SER A 612 22.60 -5.10 -8.64
CA SER A 612 22.29 -4.77 -10.05
C SER A 612 20.87 -4.24 -10.23
N PRO A 613 20.65 -2.98 -10.66
CA PRO A 613 19.33 -2.45 -10.96
C PRO A 613 18.76 -3.06 -12.26
N LEU A 614 17.43 -2.99 -12.41
CA LEU A 614 16.74 -3.45 -13.62
C LEU A 614 16.92 -2.47 -14.79
N PHE A 615 16.77 -1.17 -14.52
CA PHE A 615 16.83 -0.12 -15.54
C PHE A 615 18.23 0.37 -15.84
N ASP A 616 18.42 0.99 -17.01
CA ASP A 616 19.71 1.59 -17.40
C ASP A 616 19.96 2.90 -16.67
N GLU A 617 18.90 3.66 -16.44
CA GLU A 617 18.91 4.89 -15.65
C GLU A 617 17.62 5.00 -14.84
N ALA A 618 17.74 5.47 -13.60
CA ALA A 618 16.62 5.97 -12.81
C ALA A 618 16.99 7.32 -12.19
N VAL A 619 16.05 8.27 -12.25
CA VAL A 619 16.20 9.59 -11.63
C VAL A 619 15.17 9.71 -10.51
N LEU A 620 15.63 9.81 -9.27
CA LEU A 620 14.81 10.03 -8.10
C LEU A 620 14.80 11.52 -7.76
N LYS A 621 13.62 12.13 -7.72
CA LYS A 621 13.42 13.52 -7.27
C LYS A 621 13.23 13.49 -5.75
N MET A 622 14.21 14.00 -5.04
CA MET A 622 14.33 13.87 -3.58
C MET A 622 13.61 14.97 -2.80
N ASP A 623 13.08 15.97 -3.49
CA ASP A 623 12.33 17.10 -2.92
C ASP A 623 11.10 17.42 -3.80
N GLU A 624 10.09 18.12 -3.27
CA GLU A 624 8.89 18.53 -4.02
C GLU A 624 9.21 19.34 -5.27
N SER A 625 10.22 20.18 -5.20
CA SER A 625 10.60 21.01 -6.33
C SER A 625 11.23 20.22 -7.47
N GLY A 626 11.63 18.95 -7.26
CA GLY A 626 12.34 18.11 -8.19
C GLY A 626 13.75 18.65 -8.57
N ARG A 627 14.30 19.59 -7.80
CA ARG A 627 15.64 20.15 -8.03
C ARG A 627 16.73 19.25 -7.49
N VAL A 628 16.51 18.65 -6.31
CA VAL A 628 17.42 17.66 -5.75
C VAL A 628 17.17 16.32 -6.42
N LYS A 629 18.17 15.79 -7.11
CA LYS A 629 18.04 14.53 -7.87
C LYS A 629 19.15 13.58 -7.50
N THR A 630 18.75 12.32 -7.27
CA THR A 630 19.66 11.19 -7.24
C THR A 630 19.53 10.42 -8.56
N VAL A 631 20.63 10.28 -9.27
CA VAL A 631 20.66 9.59 -10.56
C VAL A 631 21.36 8.24 -10.37
N ILE A 632 20.62 7.17 -10.62
CA ILE A 632 21.11 5.80 -10.64
C ILE A 632 21.41 5.44 -12.10
N ARG A 633 22.62 4.94 -12.41
CA ARG A 633 23.01 4.56 -13.78
C ARG A 633 23.78 3.26 -13.82
N THR A 634 23.60 2.54 -14.92
CA THR A 634 24.45 1.40 -15.27
C THR A 634 25.50 1.84 -16.31
N GLN A 635 26.72 1.34 -16.16
CA GLN A 635 27.82 1.63 -17.06
C GLN A 635 28.50 0.33 -17.56
N GLY A 636 28.57 0.18 -18.87
CA GLY A 636 29.20 -1.00 -19.52
C GLY A 636 28.29 -2.25 -19.50
N ARG A 637 27.01 -2.13 -19.13
CA ARG A 637 26.06 -3.24 -19.13
C ARG A 637 25.61 -3.57 -20.55
N ARG A 638 25.68 -4.86 -20.91
CA ARG A 638 25.18 -5.41 -22.18
C ARG A 638 23.92 -6.22 -22.05
N SER A 639 23.66 -6.76 -20.85
CA SER A 639 22.42 -7.45 -20.50
C SER A 639 22.13 -7.27 -19.01
N VAL A 640 20.87 -7.41 -18.64
CA VAL A 640 20.42 -7.30 -17.23
C VAL A 640 21.13 -8.33 -16.33
N ARG A 641 21.47 -9.50 -16.88
CA ARG A 641 22.11 -10.62 -16.14
C ARG A 641 23.65 -10.55 -16.13
N GLN A 642 24.24 -9.50 -16.68
CA GLN A 642 25.69 -9.34 -16.63
C GLN A 642 26.14 -9.15 -15.17
N PRO A 643 27.21 -9.82 -14.73
CA PRO A 643 27.72 -9.64 -13.37
C PRO A 643 28.19 -8.21 -13.10
N LEU A 644 27.76 -7.68 -11.97
CA LEU A 644 28.21 -6.38 -11.45
C LEU A 644 29.66 -6.49 -10.97
N ARG A 645 30.48 -5.45 -11.21
CA ARG A 645 31.89 -5.40 -10.77
C ARG A 645 32.11 -4.47 -9.59
N ARG A 646 31.54 -3.27 -9.65
CA ARG A 646 31.69 -2.26 -8.59
C ARG A 646 30.55 -1.26 -8.62
N VAL A 647 30.39 -0.54 -7.51
CA VAL A 647 29.46 0.57 -7.38
C VAL A 647 30.21 1.82 -6.93
N THR A 648 29.84 2.97 -7.48
CA THR A 648 30.44 4.27 -7.08
C THR A 648 29.34 5.29 -6.77
N TRP A 649 29.64 6.18 -5.84
CA TRP A 649 28.84 7.38 -5.53
C TRP A 649 29.67 8.62 -5.84
N ASN A 650 29.21 9.48 -6.76
CA ASN A 650 29.94 10.67 -7.23
C ASN A 650 31.41 10.35 -7.58
N GLY A 651 31.65 9.21 -8.24
CA GLY A 651 32.97 8.73 -8.62
C GLY A 651 33.74 7.97 -7.54
N GLN A 652 33.34 8.04 -6.25
CA GLN A 652 33.98 7.33 -5.16
C GLN A 652 33.45 5.90 -5.02
N ALA A 653 34.32 4.91 -4.88
CA ALA A 653 33.94 3.51 -4.73
C ALA A 653 33.16 3.26 -3.42
N LEU A 654 32.16 2.39 -3.51
CA LEU A 654 31.38 1.89 -2.37
C LEU A 654 31.70 0.40 -2.14
N PRO A 655 32.80 0.05 -1.49
CA PRO A 655 33.29 -1.33 -1.41
C PRO A 655 32.36 -2.27 -0.61
N LYS A 656 31.53 -1.71 0.28
CA LYS A 656 30.52 -2.48 1.04
C LYS A 656 29.21 -2.66 0.28
N PHE A 657 29.06 -2.06 -0.92
CA PHE A 657 27.81 -2.04 -1.67
C PHE A 657 26.65 -1.51 -0.81
N GLN A 658 26.89 -0.39 -0.13
CA GLN A 658 25.92 0.27 0.75
C GLN A 658 25.98 1.77 0.55
N ILE A 659 24.80 2.41 0.69
CA ILE A 659 24.68 3.88 0.67
C ILE A 659 23.72 4.34 1.78
N SER A 660 24.06 5.44 2.46
CA SER A 660 23.17 6.01 3.46
C SER A 660 22.04 6.82 2.83
N HIS A 661 20.87 6.85 3.49
CA HIS A 661 19.74 7.70 3.10
C HIS A 661 20.14 9.16 2.97
N ALA A 662 20.93 9.68 3.90
CA ALA A 662 21.40 11.07 3.88
C ALA A 662 22.22 11.44 2.62
N ARG A 663 22.94 10.48 2.01
CA ARG A 663 23.61 10.71 0.72
C ARG A 663 22.59 10.79 -0.41
N LEU A 664 21.66 9.83 -0.47
CA LEU A 664 20.59 9.83 -1.50
C LEU A 664 19.75 11.11 -1.42
N ALA A 665 19.32 11.49 -0.23
CA ALA A 665 18.48 12.67 0.00
C ALA A 665 19.15 14.00 -0.41
N LYS A 666 20.48 14.07 -0.40
CA LYS A 666 21.25 15.25 -0.86
C LYS A 666 21.41 15.33 -2.38
N GLY A 667 21.06 14.27 -3.09
CA GLY A 667 21.29 14.17 -4.52
C GLY A 667 22.72 13.83 -4.92
N GLY A 668 22.88 13.23 -6.07
CA GLY A 668 24.16 12.81 -6.61
C GLY A 668 24.03 11.71 -7.64
N GLN A 669 25.14 11.05 -7.95
CA GLN A 669 25.19 10.00 -8.97
C GLN A 669 25.67 8.68 -8.39
N LEU A 670 24.82 7.67 -8.47
CA LEU A 670 25.10 6.28 -8.13
C LEU A 670 25.32 5.50 -9.42
N VAL A 671 26.52 4.95 -9.61
CA VAL A 671 26.87 4.24 -10.86
C VAL A 671 27.24 2.80 -10.57
N PHE A 672 26.56 1.89 -11.28
CA PHE A 672 26.80 0.46 -11.27
C PHE A 672 27.63 0.07 -12.49
N TRP A 673 28.83 -0.48 -12.29
CA TRP A 673 29.82 -0.81 -13.32
C TRP A 673 29.84 -2.30 -13.62
N TYR A 674 29.74 -2.65 -14.88
CA TYR A 674 29.67 -4.02 -15.38
C TYR A 674 30.90 -4.45 -16.18
#